data_99a29073a31c387608e3b7233b863e29
#
_entry.id   99a29073a31c387608e3b7233b863e29
#
_cell.length_a   1.000
_cell.length_b   1.000
_cell.length_c   1.000
_cell.angle_alpha   90.00
_cell.angle_beta   90.00
_cell.angle_gamma   90.00
#
_symmetry.space_group_name_H-M   'P 1'
#
loop_
_entity.id
_entity.type
_entity.pdbx_description
1 polymer ?
#
loop_
_entity_poly.entity_id
_entity_poly.type
_entity_poly.pdbx_seq_one_letter_code
_entity_poly.pdbx_strand_id
1 'polypeptide(L)'
;MASISLTLLISACVLTIPAFAADAPKVVNAVRVDFPPVIDGWVNDAQWQKAPPVLDFTQFDPEEGALPTEISSVRLLYDDRALYVGVICYDAHPQKIVRQLTRRDRASEADRFSVMIDSYFDRQTAFVFVTNVSGVQSDGVLSQDGSVYDITWDAVWTVRTRVFQDGWSAEFAIPYNALRFAVQPDGVYRWGINFRRYISRKKETDEWVMVPRSETLQISKWGYVDGIRGIAPPMHLELLPYVSGTVQYQTATPARPWARAYTEQAGVDLKYGLARNFTLDATINPDFGQVEVDQSVLNLTVFETRFPEKRPFFVEGAQMFTFGSSVDNTPLSLFFSRRIGKQPTGSPYVTPPPHGSIEANPQVTTILGAAKISGRTNGGFSLGAMSAATDEMDAVLVDSAGNKSHITTEPRGSYNVVRAKQEFDGGSWLGGMGTLTVRDGMLPAFSAGADWNVHFGGSVYTLDGYAAGARASTPRVLNDGSSGSDGAAGRLLFSRIAAEHWLYTGSFDFYTRYFNCNDIGFFAQPHDYGDYLQLIYRENFGTGMFRRYAFSLVPATRWNWDHILTTSTAELTFTGEFLNFWRPILVLDINLPAYDDEERGIIGIHKRPPGGSLTAQVQTDPRANVFATLAGGYASDQKGKKAWTGSLGLSVRPVSWIELNPTFLWLRSRNEEAWVFPGGNVSDPAVTPSPFSVYASRDLDEMDMELRGTVTFTKNLSLQFFGQILLARGIYRDYRRFIGETAVAYDYPSNPAFVSADFNEAILNANVLLRWEYIPGSTLYLVWTQGRAGDSGDYETGFSQRFGDTFALPHEDALVLKISYWFPL
;
A
#
# COMPACT_ATOMS: atom_id res chain seq x y z
N MET A 1 -24.77 -24.36 33.75
CA MET A 1 -25.54 -25.30 32.88
C MET A 1 -26.80 -24.60 32.39
N ALA A 2 -26.80 -24.11 31.19
CA ALA A 2 -28.00 -23.79 30.42
C ALA A 2 -27.58 -23.81 28.96
N SER A 3 -27.92 -24.92 28.28
CA SER A 3 -27.71 -25.13 26.84
C SER A 3 -28.74 -24.30 26.07
N ILE A 4 -28.29 -23.36 25.27
CA ILE A 4 -29.12 -22.70 24.26
C ILE A 4 -28.85 -23.39 22.93
N SER A 5 -29.77 -24.24 22.51
CA SER A 5 -29.82 -24.84 21.16
C SER A 5 -30.36 -23.80 20.19
N LEU A 6 -29.48 -23.26 19.32
CA LEU A 6 -29.89 -22.40 18.21
C LEU A 6 -30.28 -23.28 17.01
N THR A 7 -31.58 -23.51 16.82
CA THR A 7 -32.12 -24.22 15.64
C THR A 7 -32.29 -23.21 14.52
N LEU A 8 -31.42 -23.26 13.52
CA LEU A 8 -31.56 -22.48 12.29
C LEU A 8 -32.70 -23.06 11.43
N LEU A 9 -33.81 -22.35 11.35
CA LEU A 9 -34.87 -22.60 10.35
C LEU A 9 -34.44 -21.89 9.04
N ILE A 10 -33.89 -22.61 8.08
CA ILE A 10 -33.73 -22.16 6.71
C ILE A 10 -35.06 -22.40 5.97
N SER A 11 -35.85 -21.33 5.84
CA SER A 11 -37.05 -21.35 4.98
C SER A 11 -36.60 -20.94 3.58
N ALA A 12 -36.56 -21.89 2.66
CA ALA A 12 -36.27 -21.68 1.24
C ALA A 12 -37.46 -20.97 0.58
N CYS A 13 -37.45 -19.67 0.48
CA CYS A 13 -38.29 -18.93 -0.47
C CYS A 13 -37.67 -19.04 -1.87
N VAL A 14 -38.22 -19.92 -2.70
CA VAL A 14 -37.92 -19.89 -4.16
C VAL A 14 -38.63 -18.68 -4.76
N LEU A 15 -37.94 -17.57 -4.85
CA LEU A 15 -38.34 -16.42 -5.67
C LEU A 15 -37.99 -16.72 -7.13
N THR A 16 -38.97 -16.91 -7.96
CA THR A 16 -38.83 -16.92 -9.42
C THR A 16 -38.46 -15.51 -9.86
N ILE A 17 -37.17 -15.28 -10.08
CA ILE A 17 -36.64 -14.05 -10.70
C ILE A 17 -37.00 -14.14 -12.19
N PRO A 18 -37.68 -13.13 -12.79
CA PRO A 18 -37.82 -13.06 -14.24
C PRO A 18 -36.44 -12.96 -14.84
N ALA A 19 -36.08 -13.87 -15.74
CA ALA A 19 -34.86 -13.78 -16.53
C ALA A 19 -35.01 -12.55 -17.44
N PHE A 20 -34.34 -11.45 -17.10
CA PHE A 20 -34.08 -10.40 -18.03
C PHE A 20 -33.23 -10.99 -19.16
N ALA A 21 -33.68 -10.87 -20.40
CA ALA A 21 -32.88 -11.21 -21.56
C ALA A 21 -31.58 -10.39 -21.49
N ALA A 22 -30.46 -11.07 -21.27
CA ALA A 22 -29.15 -10.41 -21.32
C ALA A 22 -28.95 -9.85 -22.73
N ASP A 23 -28.73 -8.58 -22.86
CA ASP A 23 -28.35 -7.95 -24.12
C ASP A 23 -27.13 -8.69 -24.70
N ALA A 24 -27.13 -8.89 -26.02
CA ALA A 24 -26.01 -9.53 -26.70
C ALA A 24 -24.73 -8.72 -26.42
N PRO A 25 -23.62 -9.38 -26.06
CA PRO A 25 -22.38 -8.66 -25.72
C PRO A 25 -21.92 -7.81 -26.90
N LYS A 26 -21.47 -6.60 -26.64
CA LYS A 26 -20.90 -5.71 -27.65
C LYS A 26 -19.65 -6.36 -28.27
N VAL A 27 -19.49 -6.23 -29.58
CA VAL A 27 -18.36 -6.82 -30.33
C VAL A 27 -17.73 -5.74 -31.21
N VAL A 28 -16.39 -5.64 -31.09
CA VAL A 28 -15.57 -4.83 -32.00
C VAL A 28 -14.67 -5.73 -32.82
N ASN A 29 -14.48 -5.45 -34.12
CA ASN A 29 -13.59 -6.20 -34.98
C ASN A 29 -12.23 -5.51 -35.12
N ALA A 30 -11.14 -6.22 -34.84
CA ALA A 30 -9.82 -5.78 -35.22
C ALA A 30 -9.51 -6.13 -36.67
N VAL A 31 -8.93 -5.20 -37.42
CA VAL A 31 -8.62 -5.37 -38.82
C VAL A 31 -7.12 -5.58 -39.02
N ARG A 32 -6.73 -6.66 -39.72
CA ARG A 32 -5.32 -6.93 -40.01
C ARG A 32 -4.78 -5.93 -41.04
N VAL A 33 -3.57 -5.46 -40.80
CA VAL A 33 -2.80 -4.59 -41.70
C VAL A 33 -1.47 -5.19 -42.04
N ASP A 34 -0.99 -4.99 -43.28
CA ASP A 34 0.32 -5.45 -43.75
C ASP A 34 1.44 -4.51 -43.29
N PHE A 35 1.12 -3.25 -43.09
CA PHE A 35 2.02 -2.22 -42.59
C PHE A 35 1.38 -1.51 -41.41
N PRO A 36 2.11 -1.35 -40.28
CA PRO A 36 1.60 -0.65 -39.11
C PRO A 36 1.24 0.81 -39.42
N PRO A 37 0.28 1.40 -38.72
CA PRO A 37 0.06 2.84 -38.80
C PRO A 37 1.28 3.60 -38.22
N VAL A 38 1.48 4.84 -38.64
CA VAL A 38 2.50 5.72 -38.07
C VAL A 38 2.00 6.23 -36.73
N ILE A 39 2.69 5.91 -35.65
CA ILE A 39 2.28 6.35 -34.30
C ILE A 39 2.78 7.78 -34.05
N ASP A 40 2.06 8.77 -34.56
CA ASP A 40 2.39 10.20 -34.46
C ASP A 40 1.34 11.04 -33.68
N GLY A 41 0.24 10.40 -33.29
CA GLY A 41 -0.90 10.99 -32.57
C GLY A 41 -2.06 11.39 -33.48
N TRP A 42 -1.98 11.18 -34.78
CA TRP A 42 -3.05 11.43 -35.74
C TRP A 42 -3.70 10.14 -36.25
N VAL A 43 -4.96 9.93 -35.93
CA VAL A 43 -5.75 8.79 -36.43
C VAL A 43 -6.27 9.07 -37.86
N ASN A 44 -5.38 9.43 -38.77
CA ASN A 44 -5.74 9.85 -40.16
C ASN A 44 -5.09 9.00 -41.26
N ASP A 45 -4.17 8.10 -40.91
CA ASP A 45 -3.58 7.18 -41.90
C ASP A 45 -4.64 6.34 -42.61
N ALA A 46 -4.35 5.94 -43.86
CA ALA A 46 -5.23 5.12 -44.64
C ALA A 46 -5.58 3.76 -44.04
N GLN A 47 -4.67 3.23 -43.19
CA GLN A 47 -4.87 2.00 -42.41
C GLN A 47 -6.06 2.13 -41.46
N TRP A 48 -6.18 3.27 -40.73
CA TRP A 48 -7.27 3.51 -39.81
C TRP A 48 -8.65 3.53 -40.49
N GLN A 49 -8.72 3.93 -41.73
CA GLN A 49 -9.98 3.96 -42.48
C GLN A 49 -10.53 2.56 -42.82
N LYS A 50 -9.70 1.51 -42.71
CA LYS A 50 -10.11 0.12 -42.93
C LYS A 50 -10.94 -0.44 -41.77
N ALA A 51 -10.77 0.10 -40.56
CA ALA A 51 -11.48 -0.36 -39.37
C ALA A 51 -12.75 0.48 -39.13
N PRO A 52 -13.90 -0.15 -38.84
CA PRO A 52 -15.11 0.57 -38.46
C PRO A 52 -14.91 1.26 -37.10
N PRO A 53 -15.42 2.48 -36.88
CA PRO A 53 -15.32 3.15 -35.60
C PRO A 53 -16.35 2.58 -34.61
N VAL A 54 -15.95 2.47 -33.37
CA VAL A 54 -16.79 2.24 -32.20
C VAL A 54 -17.18 3.61 -31.65
N LEU A 55 -18.49 3.89 -31.51
CA LEU A 55 -19.01 5.19 -31.11
C LEU A 55 -20.02 5.12 -29.95
N ASP A 56 -20.52 3.95 -29.60
CA ASP A 56 -21.63 3.68 -28.71
C ASP A 56 -21.24 3.61 -27.23
N PHE A 57 -20.63 4.67 -26.74
CA PHE A 57 -20.28 4.83 -25.32
C PHE A 57 -21.51 5.23 -24.50
N THR A 58 -21.45 4.90 -23.20
CA THR A 58 -22.48 5.24 -22.22
C THR A 58 -21.80 5.88 -21.00
N GLN A 59 -22.42 6.90 -20.44
CA GLN A 59 -21.89 7.59 -19.27
C GLN A 59 -22.00 6.70 -18.02
N PHE A 60 -20.89 6.54 -17.32
CA PHE A 60 -20.82 5.89 -16.01
C PHE A 60 -20.92 6.91 -14.88
N ASP A 61 -20.26 8.06 -14.98
CA ASP A 61 -20.23 9.16 -14.02
C ASP A 61 -20.33 10.51 -14.76
N PRO A 62 -21.09 11.52 -14.35
CA PRO A 62 -21.94 11.58 -13.14
C PRO A 62 -23.32 10.93 -13.26
N GLU A 63 -23.87 10.78 -14.44
CA GLU A 63 -25.24 10.29 -14.69
C GLU A 63 -25.18 8.89 -15.31
N GLU A 64 -25.26 7.88 -14.47
CA GLU A 64 -25.19 6.48 -14.88
C GLU A 64 -26.25 6.14 -15.93
N GLY A 65 -25.80 5.57 -17.06
CA GLY A 65 -26.68 5.16 -18.17
C GLY A 65 -27.06 6.30 -19.12
N ALA A 66 -26.65 7.55 -18.85
CA ALA A 66 -26.89 8.66 -19.76
C ALA A 66 -26.01 8.58 -21.02
N LEU A 67 -26.36 9.38 -22.05
CA LEU A 67 -25.48 9.56 -23.19
C LEU A 67 -24.27 10.40 -22.82
N PRO A 68 -23.06 10.07 -23.38
CA PRO A 68 -21.89 10.90 -23.21
C PRO A 68 -22.11 12.33 -23.65
N THR A 69 -21.56 13.30 -22.92
CA THR A 69 -21.67 14.71 -23.32
C THR A 69 -20.70 15.09 -24.44
N GLU A 70 -19.71 14.25 -24.73
CA GLU A 70 -18.72 14.40 -25.79
C GLU A 70 -18.48 13.04 -26.47
N ILE A 71 -18.37 13.02 -27.78
CA ILE A 71 -18.26 11.78 -28.56
C ILE A 71 -16.85 11.23 -28.50
N SER A 72 -16.74 9.91 -28.37
CA SER A 72 -15.51 9.13 -28.54
C SER A 72 -15.59 8.21 -29.75
N SER A 73 -14.51 8.08 -30.51
CA SER A 73 -14.39 7.16 -31.65
C SER A 73 -13.17 6.30 -31.50
N VAL A 74 -13.32 4.97 -31.54
CA VAL A 74 -12.22 4.01 -31.39
C VAL A 74 -12.14 3.10 -32.58
N ARG A 75 -10.94 2.82 -33.08
CA ARG A 75 -10.67 1.90 -34.22
C ARG A 75 -9.56 0.93 -33.80
N LEU A 76 -9.67 -0.34 -34.22
CA LEU A 76 -8.70 -1.39 -33.89
C LEU A 76 -8.06 -1.96 -35.16
N LEU A 77 -6.73 -1.96 -35.17
CA LEU A 77 -5.91 -2.62 -36.19
C LEU A 77 -4.93 -3.58 -35.50
N TYR A 78 -4.41 -4.55 -36.23
CA TYR A 78 -3.36 -5.43 -35.74
C TYR A 78 -2.46 -5.94 -36.88
N ASP A 79 -1.24 -6.32 -36.51
CA ASP A 79 -0.31 -7.05 -37.36
C ASP A 79 0.31 -8.25 -36.61
N ASP A 80 1.45 -8.76 -37.02
CA ASP A 80 2.14 -9.87 -36.37
C ASP A 80 2.87 -9.46 -35.07
N ARG A 81 2.97 -8.16 -34.76
CA ARG A 81 3.77 -7.63 -33.67
C ARG A 81 2.95 -6.96 -32.55
N ALA A 82 1.83 -6.33 -32.94
CA ALA A 82 1.10 -5.49 -31.98
C ALA A 82 -0.39 -5.37 -32.33
N LEU A 83 -1.15 -5.02 -31.29
CA LEU A 83 -2.50 -4.45 -31.41
C LEU A 83 -2.36 -2.92 -31.44
N TYR A 84 -3.03 -2.27 -32.39
CA TYR A 84 -3.06 -0.82 -32.54
C TYR A 84 -4.47 -0.31 -32.22
N VAL A 85 -4.56 0.73 -31.37
CA VAL A 85 -5.83 1.36 -31.01
C VAL A 85 -5.74 2.84 -31.35
N GLY A 86 -6.54 3.27 -32.32
CA GLY A 86 -6.69 4.68 -32.71
C GLY A 86 -7.92 5.27 -32.03
N VAL A 87 -7.73 6.36 -31.31
CA VAL A 87 -8.79 7.01 -30.52
C VAL A 87 -8.92 8.47 -30.92
N ILE A 88 -10.15 8.92 -31.15
CA ILE A 88 -10.49 10.34 -31.30
C ILE A 88 -11.50 10.69 -30.22
N CYS A 89 -11.13 11.60 -29.36
CA CYS A 89 -11.96 12.18 -28.30
C CYS A 89 -12.40 13.57 -28.72
N TYR A 90 -13.59 13.68 -29.31
CA TYR A 90 -14.18 14.98 -29.67
C TYR A 90 -14.49 15.78 -28.40
N ASP A 91 -14.41 17.08 -28.50
CA ASP A 91 -14.69 18.00 -27.40
C ASP A 91 -15.17 19.35 -27.95
N ALA A 92 -16.36 19.77 -27.55
CA ALA A 92 -16.97 21.04 -28.00
C ALA A 92 -16.15 22.28 -27.53
N HIS A 93 -15.26 22.11 -26.56
CA HIS A 93 -14.42 23.17 -26.00
C HIS A 93 -12.96 22.72 -25.83
N PRO A 94 -12.22 22.45 -26.94
CA PRO A 94 -10.86 21.87 -26.87
C PRO A 94 -9.85 22.71 -26.07
N GLN A 95 -10.07 24.02 -25.99
CA GLN A 95 -9.26 24.94 -25.16
C GLN A 95 -9.44 24.72 -23.65
N LYS A 96 -10.50 24.02 -23.23
CA LYS A 96 -10.78 23.67 -21.82
C LYS A 96 -10.34 22.25 -21.45
N ILE A 97 -9.74 21.51 -22.38
CA ILE A 97 -9.16 20.20 -22.10
C ILE A 97 -8.08 20.35 -21.02
N VAL A 98 -8.22 19.59 -19.96
CA VAL A 98 -7.27 19.63 -18.82
C VAL A 98 -6.04 18.80 -19.18
N ARG A 99 -4.89 19.48 -19.19
CA ARG A 99 -3.58 18.88 -19.52
C ARG A 99 -2.71 18.89 -18.28
N GLN A 100 -2.17 17.74 -17.91
CA GLN A 100 -1.18 17.64 -16.86
C GLN A 100 -0.06 16.71 -17.34
N LEU A 101 1.17 17.16 -17.25
CA LEU A 101 2.35 16.37 -17.51
C LEU A 101 2.85 15.82 -16.17
N THR A 102 2.75 14.51 -16.02
CA THR A 102 3.24 13.80 -14.83
C THR A 102 4.27 12.74 -15.24
N ARG A 103 4.93 12.15 -14.26
CA ARG A 103 5.69 10.92 -14.49
C ARG A 103 4.73 9.78 -14.85
N ARG A 104 5.21 8.79 -15.62
CA ARG A 104 4.52 7.51 -15.84
C ARG A 104 4.00 6.93 -14.52
N ASP A 105 2.82 6.32 -14.54
CA ASP A 105 2.13 5.65 -13.43
C ASP A 105 1.74 6.56 -12.25
N ARG A 106 1.81 7.88 -12.46
CA ARG A 106 1.28 8.85 -11.50
C ARG A 106 -0.12 9.29 -11.91
N ALA A 107 -1.04 9.21 -10.95
CA ALA A 107 -2.39 9.74 -11.14
C ALA A 107 -2.34 11.22 -11.54
N SER A 108 -3.17 11.61 -12.50
CA SER A 108 -3.31 13.00 -12.93
C SER A 108 -4.78 13.35 -13.08
N GLU A 109 -5.10 14.64 -12.85
CA GLU A 109 -6.44 15.20 -13.09
C GLU A 109 -6.61 15.65 -14.55
N ALA A 110 -5.89 15.05 -15.51
CA ALA A 110 -5.99 15.33 -16.93
C ALA A 110 -7.09 14.49 -17.60
N ASP A 111 -7.54 14.97 -18.75
CA ASP A 111 -8.35 14.16 -19.66
C ASP A 111 -7.53 12.93 -20.07
N ARG A 112 -8.14 11.74 -20.06
CA ARG A 112 -7.45 10.46 -20.33
C ARG A 112 -8.34 9.46 -21.03
N PHE A 113 -7.68 8.50 -21.67
CA PHE A 113 -8.32 7.36 -22.31
C PHE A 113 -7.65 6.07 -21.87
N SER A 114 -8.47 5.04 -21.61
CA SER A 114 -8.01 3.72 -21.17
C SER A 114 -8.46 2.65 -22.14
N VAL A 115 -7.56 1.74 -22.46
CA VAL A 115 -7.79 0.50 -23.21
C VAL A 115 -7.57 -0.65 -22.26
N MET A 116 -8.57 -1.49 -22.04
CA MET A 116 -8.55 -2.59 -21.07
C MET A 116 -8.78 -3.90 -21.82
N ILE A 117 -7.86 -4.87 -21.72
CA ILE A 117 -7.81 -6.07 -22.54
C ILE A 117 -7.70 -7.32 -21.68
N ASP A 118 -8.70 -8.18 -21.68
CA ASP A 118 -8.65 -9.55 -21.18
C ASP A 118 -8.15 -10.47 -22.28
N SER A 119 -6.84 -10.56 -22.46
CA SER A 119 -6.20 -11.39 -23.47
C SER A 119 -6.12 -12.88 -23.08
N TYR A 120 -6.30 -13.21 -21.80
CA TYR A 120 -6.51 -14.60 -21.36
C TYR A 120 -7.88 -15.12 -21.74
N PHE A 121 -8.83 -14.23 -21.90
CA PHE A 121 -10.25 -14.50 -22.06
C PHE A 121 -10.80 -15.32 -20.89
N ASP A 122 -10.29 -15.03 -19.69
CA ASP A 122 -10.67 -15.69 -18.43
C ASP A 122 -11.78 -14.98 -17.68
N ARG A 123 -12.19 -13.81 -18.15
CA ARG A 123 -13.26 -12.97 -17.59
C ARG A 123 -13.00 -12.51 -16.15
N GLN A 124 -11.73 -12.55 -15.73
CA GLN A 124 -11.27 -12.28 -14.36
C GLN A 124 -10.10 -11.31 -14.34
N THR A 125 -9.28 -11.32 -15.40
CA THR A 125 -8.03 -10.57 -15.44
C THR A 125 -7.97 -9.73 -16.72
N ALA A 126 -7.52 -8.47 -16.60
CA ALA A 126 -7.31 -7.62 -17.77
C ALA A 126 -6.06 -6.74 -17.62
N PHE A 127 -5.36 -6.55 -18.72
CA PHE A 127 -4.28 -5.57 -18.86
C PHE A 127 -4.88 -4.21 -19.18
N VAL A 128 -4.42 -3.18 -18.51
CA VAL A 128 -4.92 -1.81 -18.62
C VAL A 128 -3.82 -0.91 -19.16
N PHE A 129 -4.12 -0.18 -20.24
CA PHE A 129 -3.22 0.80 -20.85
C PHE A 129 -3.91 2.15 -20.85
N VAL A 130 -3.34 3.13 -20.19
CA VAL A 130 -3.91 4.47 -20.04
C VAL A 130 -2.98 5.51 -20.62
N THR A 131 -3.53 6.47 -21.35
CA THR A 131 -2.82 7.69 -21.68
C THR A 131 -3.66 8.91 -21.33
N ASN A 132 -3.01 9.97 -20.84
CA ASN A 132 -3.65 11.27 -20.77
C ASN A 132 -3.38 12.09 -22.05
N VAL A 133 -4.05 13.21 -22.17
CA VAL A 133 -3.92 14.09 -23.32
C VAL A 133 -2.50 14.64 -23.53
N SER A 134 -1.64 14.66 -22.51
CA SER A 134 -0.22 15.05 -22.58
C SER A 134 0.70 13.88 -22.99
N GLY A 135 0.15 12.70 -23.29
CA GLY A 135 0.91 11.51 -23.71
C GLY A 135 1.61 10.79 -22.55
N VAL A 136 1.23 11.07 -21.32
CA VAL A 136 1.71 10.33 -20.14
C VAL A 136 1.06 8.95 -20.12
N GLN A 137 1.88 7.93 -19.94
CA GLN A 137 1.47 6.53 -19.90
C GLN A 137 1.23 6.08 -18.46
N SER A 138 0.25 5.20 -18.27
CA SER A 138 0.08 4.39 -17.08
C SER A 138 -0.44 3.04 -17.48
N ASP A 139 0.02 1.99 -16.84
CA ASP A 139 -0.42 0.63 -17.08
C ASP A 139 -0.63 -0.12 -15.78
N GLY A 140 -1.25 -1.29 -15.88
CA GLY A 140 -1.54 -2.13 -14.73
C GLY A 140 -2.36 -3.35 -15.10
N VAL A 141 -2.69 -4.14 -14.09
CA VAL A 141 -3.51 -5.34 -14.24
C VAL A 141 -4.71 -5.27 -13.31
N LEU A 142 -5.89 -5.48 -13.87
CA LEU A 142 -7.11 -5.78 -13.11
C LEU A 142 -7.17 -7.28 -12.85
N SER A 143 -7.61 -7.67 -11.67
CA SER A 143 -7.83 -9.06 -11.27
C SER A 143 -9.09 -9.19 -10.39
N GLN A 144 -9.50 -10.42 -10.09
CA GLN A 144 -10.72 -10.70 -9.33
C GLN A 144 -11.95 -10.00 -9.94
N ASP A 145 -12.12 -10.20 -11.25
CA ASP A 145 -13.18 -9.58 -12.04
C ASP A 145 -13.27 -8.05 -11.90
N GLY A 146 -12.10 -7.39 -11.81
CA GLY A 146 -11.98 -5.93 -11.77
C GLY A 146 -12.00 -5.31 -10.38
N SER A 147 -12.16 -6.08 -9.31
CA SER A 147 -12.17 -5.57 -7.94
C SER A 147 -10.79 -5.17 -7.42
N VAL A 148 -9.71 -5.68 -8.01
CA VAL A 148 -8.33 -5.37 -7.63
C VAL A 148 -7.58 -4.82 -8.83
N TYR A 149 -6.97 -3.64 -8.67
CA TYR A 149 -6.13 -2.99 -9.68
C TYR A 149 -4.68 -2.90 -9.22
N ASP A 150 -3.78 -3.57 -9.93
CA ASP A 150 -2.34 -3.53 -9.70
C ASP A 150 -1.65 -2.58 -10.68
N ILE A 151 -1.29 -1.40 -10.21
CA ILE A 151 -0.55 -0.38 -10.97
C ILE A 151 0.96 -0.63 -10.99
N THR A 152 1.42 -1.65 -10.27
CA THR A 152 2.85 -1.96 -10.17
C THR A 152 3.37 -2.79 -11.33
N TRP A 153 2.45 -3.38 -12.11
CA TRP A 153 2.79 -4.04 -13.36
C TRP A 153 3.16 -3.01 -14.42
N ASP A 154 4.31 -3.17 -15.04
CA ASP A 154 4.91 -2.23 -15.98
C ASP A 154 5.22 -2.94 -17.31
N ALA A 155 4.82 -2.34 -18.43
CA ALA A 155 5.03 -2.88 -19.75
C ALA A 155 5.67 -1.83 -20.69
N VAL A 156 6.42 -2.29 -21.66
CA VAL A 156 6.99 -1.42 -22.70
C VAL A 156 6.02 -1.36 -23.87
N TRP A 157 5.33 -0.23 -24.02
CA TRP A 157 4.41 0.04 -25.13
C TRP A 157 4.51 1.50 -25.57
N THR A 158 3.94 1.84 -26.71
CA THR A 158 4.05 3.18 -27.27
C THR A 158 2.70 3.84 -27.42
N VAL A 159 2.65 5.14 -27.08
CA VAL A 159 1.50 5.99 -27.37
C VAL A 159 1.97 7.39 -27.79
N ARG A 160 1.23 7.99 -28.71
CA ARG A 160 1.32 9.41 -29.06
C ARG A 160 -0.05 10.04 -29.01
N THR A 161 -0.08 11.28 -28.56
CA THR A 161 -1.31 12.06 -28.44
C THR A 161 -1.17 13.38 -29.15
N ARG A 162 -2.29 13.90 -29.64
CA ARG A 162 -2.34 15.21 -30.29
C ARG A 162 -3.64 15.93 -29.98
N VAL A 163 -3.56 17.21 -29.71
CA VAL A 163 -4.72 18.08 -29.55
C VAL A 163 -4.94 18.84 -30.86
N PHE A 164 -6.18 18.89 -31.30
CA PHE A 164 -6.58 19.56 -32.52
C PHE A 164 -7.85 20.42 -32.31
N GLN A 165 -8.40 20.99 -33.38
CA GLN A 165 -9.47 21.97 -33.28
C GLN A 165 -10.77 21.42 -32.67
N ASP A 166 -11.07 20.12 -32.85
CA ASP A 166 -12.33 19.50 -32.44
C ASP A 166 -12.15 18.51 -31.29
N GLY A 167 -10.96 18.50 -30.60
CA GLY A 167 -10.70 17.59 -29.52
C GLY A 167 -9.23 17.16 -29.41
N TRP A 168 -9.03 15.89 -29.09
CA TRP A 168 -7.70 15.27 -29.06
C TRP A 168 -7.76 13.83 -29.55
N SER A 169 -6.62 13.30 -29.97
CA SER A 169 -6.49 11.92 -30.44
C SER A 169 -5.32 11.23 -29.76
N ALA A 170 -5.37 9.89 -29.73
CA ALA A 170 -4.31 9.03 -29.25
C ALA A 170 -4.17 7.81 -30.17
N GLU A 171 -2.94 7.41 -30.41
CA GLU A 171 -2.60 6.17 -31.08
C GLU A 171 -1.76 5.29 -30.17
N PHE A 172 -2.29 4.13 -29.81
CA PHE A 172 -1.65 3.11 -29.01
C PHE A 172 -1.04 2.05 -29.92
N ALA A 173 0.21 1.66 -29.66
CA ALA A 173 0.81 0.45 -30.17
C ALA A 173 1.17 -0.45 -28.98
N ILE A 174 0.39 -1.51 -28.79
CA ILE A 174 0.51 -2.46 -27.69
C ILE A 174 1.12 -3.74 -28.24
N PRO A 175 2.43 -3.96 -28.04
CA PRO A 175 3.10 -5.13 -28.57
C PRO A 175 2.65 -6.40 -27.84
N TYR A 176 2.67 -7.54 -28.50
CA TYR A 176 2.19 -8.79 -27.93
C TYR A 176 3.06 -9.31 -26.77
N ASN A 177 4.27 -8.82 -26.60
CA ASN A 177 5.08 -9.11 -25.41
C ASN A 177 4.56 -8.40 -24.15
N ALA A 178 3.77 -7.33 -24.28
CA ALA A 178 3.06 -6.68 -23.19
C ALA A 178 1.75 -7.40 -22.83
N LEU A 179 1.30 -8.37 -23.61
CA LEU A 179 0.09 -9.14 -23.38
C LEU A 179 0.42 -10.60 -23.14
N ARG A 180 -0.33 -11.26 -22.30
CA ARG A 180 -0.22 -12.70 -22.09
C ARG A 180 -1.44 -13.39 -22.65
N PHE A 181 -1.27 -14.33 -23.58
CA PHE A 181 -2.36 -15.09 -24.18
C PHE A 181 -1.89 -16.49 -24.60
N ALA A 182 -2.80 -17.43 -24.59
CA ALA A 182 -2.52 -18.79 -25.02
C ALA A 182 -2.69 -18.92 -26.54
N VAL A 183 -1.83 -19.73 -27.18
CA VAL A 183 -2.02 -20.07 -28.59
C VAL A 183 -3.31 -20.86 -28.77
N GLN A 184 -4.17 -20.38 -29.64
CA GLN A 184 -5.39 -21.09 -30.01
C GLN A 184 -5.09 -22.11 -31.13
N PRO A 185 -5.61 -23.33 -31.04
CA PRO A 185 -5.34 -24.37 -32.03
C PRO A 185 -5.78 -24.02 -33.46
N ASP A 186 -6.84 -23.23 -33.58
CA ASP A 186 -7.38 -22.74 -34.85
C ASP A 186 -6.76 -21.39 -35.30
N GLY A 187 -5.84 -20.84 -34.50
CA GLY A 187 -5.21 -19.55 -34.77
C GLY A 187 -6.16 -18.35 -34.69
N VAL A 188 -7.37 -18.51 -34.15
CA VAL A 188 -8.38 -17.45 -34.03
C VAL A 188 -8.48 -17.03 -32.56
N TYR A 189 -8.30 -15.74 -32.30
CA TYR A 189 -8.30 -15.18 -30.93
C TYR A 189 -9.53 -14.32 -30.73
N ARG A 190 -10.20 -14.56 -29.58
CA ARG A 190 -11.21 -13.68 -29.04
C ARG A 190 -10.73 -13.22 -27.68
N TRP A 191 -10.71 -11.91 -27.46
CA TRP A 191 -10.32 -11.31 -26.20
C TRP A 191 -11.47 -10.49 -25.62
N GLY A 192 -11.54 -10.37 -24.29
CA GLY A 192 -12.39 -9.39 -23.63
C GLY A 192 -11.79 -7.99 -23.81
N ILE A 193 -12.63 -6.97 -23.99
CA ILE A 193 -12.16 -5.60 -24.13
C ILE A 193 -13.19 -4.60 -23.61
N ASN A 194 -12.69 -3.52 -23.01
CA ASN A 194 -13.48 -2.32 -22.74
C ASN A 194 -12.65 -1.06 -22.95
N PHE A 195 -13.33 0.06 -23.20
CA PHE A 195 -12.73 1.37 -23.36
C PHE A 195 -13.36 2.32 -22.38
N ARG A 196 -12.53 3.23 -21.81
CA ARG A 196 -12.99 4.24 -20.87
C ARG A 196 -12.37 5.59 -21.20
N ARG A 197 -13.20 6.61 -21.32
CA ARG A 197 -12.79 8.01 -21.41
C ARG A 197 -13.08 8.71 -20.09
N TYR A 198 -12.19 9.59 -19.67
CA TYR A 198 -12.42 10.49 -18.55
C TYR A 198 -12.23 11.94 -19.00
N ILE A 199 -13.25 12.77 -18.77
CA ILE A 199 -13.26 14.20 -19.05
C ILE A 199 -13.12 14.94 -17.72
N SER A 200 -11.91 15.40 -17.42
CA SER A 200 -11.55 15.90 -16.09
C SER A 200 -12.40 17.10 -15.63
N ARG A 201 -12.59 18.09 -16.49
CA ARG A 201 -13.36 19.28 -16.15
C ARG A 201 -14.83 19.01 -15.79
N LYS A 202 -15.39 17.91 -16.32
CA LYS A 202 -16.78 17.50 -16.08
C LYS A 202 -16.89 16.43 -14.98
N LYS A 203 -15.77 15.79 -14.59
CA LYS A 203 -15.76 14.56 -13.80
C LYS A 203 -16.63 13.48 -14.45
N GLU A 204 -16.64 13.48 -15.77
CA GLU A 204 -17.40 12.55 -16.57
C GLU A 204 -16.54 11.36 -16.94
N THR A 205 -17.09 10.18 -16.77
CA THR A 205 -16.49 8.91 -17.20
C THR A 205 -17.47 8.23 -18.14
N ASP A 206 -17.02 7.97 -19.35
CA ASP A 206 -17.77 7.24 -20.36
C ASP A 206 -17.12 5.89 -20.62
N GLU A 207 -17.92 4.84 -20.71
CA GLU A 207 -17.45 3.49 -20.99
C GLU A 207 -18.14 2.93 -22.24
N TRP A 208 -17.42 2.15 -23.03
CA TRP A 208 -18.02 1.44 -24.15
C TRP A 208 -18.99 0.37 -23.67
N VAL A 209 -18.59 -0.44 -22.69
CA VAL A 209 -19.49 -1.32 -21.95
C VAL A 209 -19.58 -0.81 -20.54
N MET A 210 -20.65 -0.09 -20.25
CA MET A 210 -20.91 0.46 -18.92
C MET A 210 -21.45 -0.64 -18.02
N VAL A 211 -20.77 -0.87 -16.90
CA VAL A 211 -21.22 -1.77 -15.84
C VAL A 211 -21.80 -0.92 -14.70
N PRO A 212 -23.05 -1.14 -14.28
CA PRO A 212 -23.70 -0.36 -13.21
C PRO A 212 -22.90 -0.36 -11.91
N ARG A 213 -22.97 0.74 -11.15
CA ARG A 213 -22.30 0.87 -9.83
C ARG A 213 -22.85 -0.08 -8.76
N SER A 214 -24.06 -0.56 -8.97
CA SER A 214 -24.66 -1.58 -8.11
C SER A 214 -24.02 -2.96 -8.28
N GLU A 215 -23.28 -3.17 -9.38
CA GLU A 215 -22.56 -4.41 -9.65
C GLU A 215 -21.09 -4.33 -9.23
N THR A 216 -20.55 -5.44 -8.79
CA THR A 216 -19.14 -5.55 -8.34
C THR A 216 -18.26 -6.23 -9.37
N LEU A 217 -18.82 -7.12 -10.19
CA LEU A 217 -18.12 -7.82 -11.26
C LEU A 217 -18.08 -6.97 -12.51
N GLN A 218 -16.89 -6.76 -13.07
CA GLN A 218 -16.62 -5.82 -14.15
C GLN A 218 -16.23 -6.54 -15.45
N ILE A 219 -15.11 -7.29 -15.42
CA ILE A 219 -14.45 -7.86 -16.60
C ILE A 219 -15.34 -8.92 -17.26
N SER A 220 -16.06 -9.70 -16.46
CA SER A 220 -17.01 -10.70 -16.94
C SER A 220 -18.16 -10.12 -17.77
N LYS A 221 -18.44 -8.82 -17.64
CA LYS A 221 -19.51 -8.10 -18.36
C LYS A 221 -19.02 -7.42 -19.64
N TRP A 222 -17.70 -7.30 -19.86
CA TRP A 222 -17.14 -6.56 -20.99
C TRP A 222 -17.50 -7.18 -22.33
N GLY A 223 -17.34 -6.37 -23.37
CA GLY A 223 -17.48 -6.78 -24.76
C GLY A 223 -16.27 -7.58 -25.27
N TYR A 224 -16.29 -7.92 -26.54
CA TYR A 224 -15.27 -8.74 -27.18
C TYR A 224 -14.60 -7.99 -28.32
N VAL A 225 -13.31 -8.30 -28.52
CA VAL A 225 -12.63 -8.06 -29.79
C VAL A 225 -12.50 -9.37 -30.54
N ASP A 226 -13.03 -9.38 -31.74
CA ASP A 226 -12.95 -10.47 -32.70
C ASP A 226 -12.07 -10.08 -33.92
N GLY A 227 -11.75 -11.06 -34.77
CA GLY A 227 -11.02 -10.84 -36.04
C GLY A 227 -9.51 -11.02 -35.91
N ILE A 228 -8.95 -11.14 -34.71
CA ILE A 228 -7.50 -11.38 -34.52
C ILE A 228 -7.17 -12.82 -34.92
N ARG A 229 -6.23 -12.99 -35.87
CA ARG A 229 -5.83 -14.32 -36.38
C ARG A 229 -4.35 -14.38 -36.66
N GLY A 230 -3.76 -15.59 -36.48
CA GLY A 230 -2.40 -15.90 -36.92
C GLY A 230 -1.29 -15.17 -36.15
N ILE A 231 -1.57 -14.73 -34.94
CA ILE A 231 -0.54 -14.16 -34.04
C ILE A 231 0.05 -15.25 -33.16
N ALA A 232 1.24 -15.02 -32.65
CA ALA A 232 1.91 -15.91 -31.72
C ALA A 232 2.45 -15.14 -30.51
N PRO A 233 2.34 -15.69 -29.29
CA PRO A 233 2.99 -15.07 -28.13
C PRO A 233 4.51 -15.10 -28.34
N PRO A 234 5.19 -13.95 -28.20
CA PRO A 234 6.65 -13.90 -28.34
C PRO A 234 7.32 -14.58 -27.14
N MET A 235 8.56 -15.04 -27.35
CA MET A 235 9.43 -15.42 -26.26
C MET A 235 9.84 -14.16 -25.51
N HIS A 236 9.77 -14.19 -24.20
CA HIS A 236 10.04 -13.03 -23.36
C HIS A 236 11.29 -13.30 -22.51
N LEU A 237 12.37 -12.58 -22.81
CA LEU A 237 13.61 -12.57 -22.03
C LEU A 237 14.06 -11.13 -21.89
N GLU A 238 14.20 -10.66 -20.66
CA GLU A 238 14.72 -9.32 -20.35
C GLU A 238 15.85 -9.44 -19.36
N LEU A 239 16.88 -8.64 -19.55
CA LEU A 239 17.96 -8.43 -18.60
C LEU A 239 18.05 -6.96 -18.24
N LEU A 240 18.17 -6.67 -16.96
CA LEU A 240 18.31 -5.32 -16.42
C LEU A 240 19.55 -5.27 -15.51
N PRO A 241 20.78 -5.23 -16.05
CA PRO A 241 21.96 -4.93 -15.26
C PRO A 241 21.90 -3.50 -14.74
N TYR A 242 22.46 -3.29 -13.55
CA TYR A 242 22.63 -1.97 -12.98
C TYR A 242 23.94 -1.83 -12.22
N VAL A 243 24.38 -0.59 -12.09
CA VAL A 243 25.47 -0.19 -11.21
C VAL A 243 25.02 1.00 -10.38
N SER A 244 25.41 1.03 -9.12
CA SER A 244 25.19 2.17 -8.24
C SER A 244 26.42 2.53 -7.43
N GLY A 245 26.57 3.82 -7.16
CA GLY A 245 27.61 4.36 -6.29
C GLY A 245 26.95 5.27 -5.26
N THR A 246 27.29 5.08 -4.00
CA THR A 246 26.79 5.88 -2.88
C THR A 246 27.96 6.54 -2.17
N VAL A 247 27.83 7.84 -1.93
CA VAL A 247 28.72 8.62 -1.06
C VAL A 247 27.93 9.08 0.14
N GLN A 248 28.32 8.64 1.32
CA GLN A 248 27.71 9.06 2.59
C GLN A 248 28.64 10.04 3.32
N TYR A 249 28.06 11.09 3.86
CA TYR A 249 28.71 12.07 4.71
C TYR A 249 27.99 12.12 6.05
N GLN A 250 28.74 11.98 7.13
CA GLN A 250 28.22 12.14 8.50
C GLN A 250 28.94 13.32 9.15
N THR A 251 28.27 13.98 10.09
CA THR A 251 28.90 15.02 10.89
C THR A 251 30.11 14.45 11.64
N ALA A 252 31.27 15.08 11.46
CA ALA A 252 32.48 14.68 12.15
C ALA A 252 32.30 14.78 13.67
N THR A 253 32.71 13.75 14.37
CA THR A 253 32.78 13.72 15.83
C THR A 253 34.25 13.55 16.28
N PRO A 254 34.61 13.85 17.56
CA PRO A 254 35.97 13.57 18.06
C PRO A 254 36.40 12.12 17.85
N ALA A 255 35.45 11.17 17.89
CA ALA A 255 35.71 9.72 17.66
C ALA A 255 35.76 9.37 16.14
N ARG A 256 35.23 10.21 15.26
CA ARG A 256 35.20 10.03 13.80
C ARG A 256 35.47 11.38 13.10
N PRO A 257 36.72 11.83 13.01
CA PRO A 257 37.06 13.16 12.47
C PRO A 257 36.76 13.32 10.96
N TRP A 258 36.62 12.20 10.22
CA TRP A 258 36.26 12.18 8.79
C TRP A 258 35.28 11.05 8.53
N ALA A 259 34.01 11.36 8.46
CA ALA A 259 32.99 10.38 8.24
C ALA A 259 32.51 10.42 6.76
N ARG A 260 33.32 9.85 5.87
CA ARG A 260 32.93 9.57 4.50
C ARG A 260 32.94 8.06 4.29
N ALA A 261 31.84 7.50 3.80
CA ALA A 261 31.77 6.15 3.34
C ALA A 261 31.46 6.12 1.83
N TYR A 262 32.11 5.23 1.12
CA TYR A 262 31.84 4.98 -0.30
C TYR A 262 31.38 3.54 -0.43
N THR A 263 30.26 3.34 -1.11
CA THR A 263 29.73 2.01 -1.39
C THR A 263 29.45 1.92 -2.89
N GLU A 264 29.98 0.88 -3.51
CA GLU A 264 29.71 0.57 -4.91
C GLU A 264 28.97 -0.76 -4.96
N GLN A 265 27.95 -0.84 -5.80
CA GLN A 265 27.15 -2.04 -5.98
C GLN A 265 26.91 -2.27 -7.47
N ALA A 266 26.88 -3.53 -7.87
CA ALA A 266 26.46 -3.96 -9.18
C ALA A 266 25.59 -5.19 -9.04
N GLY A 267 24.54 -5.26 -9.84
CA GLY A 267 23.62 -6.37 -9.82
C GLY A 267 22.91 -6.53 -11.16
N VAL A 268 22.08 -7.54 -11.24
CA VAL A 268 21.31 -7.83 -12.44
C VAL A 268 19.96 -8.40 -12.08
N ASP A 269 18.93 -7.89 -12.75
CA ASP A 269 17.60 -8.47 -12.75
C ASP A 269 17.38 -9.21 -14.06
N LEU A 270 16.75 -10.38 -13.98
CA LEU A 270 16.38 -11.25 -15.08
C LEU A 270 14.86 -11.44 -15.04
N LYS A 271 14.20 -11.25 -16.19
CA LYS A 271 12.81 -11.66 -16.38
C LYS A 271 12.74 -12.62 -17.58
N TYR A 272 12.24 -13.83 -17.33
CA TYR A 272 12.15 -14.87 -18.33
C TYR A 272 10.79 -15.56 -18.35
N GLY A 273 10.18 -15.63 -19.52
CA GLY A 273 8.96 -16.39 -19.74
C GLY A 273 9.26 -17.88 -19.76
N LEU A 274 9.09 -18.57 -18.62
CA LEU A 274 9.30 -20.02 -18.49
C LEU A 274 8.34 -20.84 -19.33
N ALA A 275 7.10 -20.38 -19.41
CA ALA A 275 6.05 -20.95 -20.22
C ALA A 275 5.11 -19.80 -20.65
N ARG A 276 4.14 -20.10 -21.50
CA ARG A 276 3.23 -19.08 -22.06
C ARG A 276 2.60 -18.14 -21.02
N ASN A 277 2.39 -18.63 -19.79
CA ASN A 277 1.68 -17.93 -18.74
C ASN A 277 2.47 -17.84 -17.42
N PHE A 278 3.74 -18.28 -17.40
CA PHE A 278 4.58 -18.23 -16.21
C PHE A 278 5.86 -17.45 -16.48
N THR A 279 6.20 -16.59 -15.55
CA THR A 279 7.41 -15.76 -15.58
C THR A 279 8.31 -16.13 -14.41
N LEU A 280 9.59 -16.26 -14.69
CA LEU A 280 10.66 -16.25 -13.70
C LEU A 280 11.23 -14.84 -13.63
N ASP A 281 11.17 -14.23 -12.48
CA ASP A 281 11.92 -13.03 -12.13
C ASP A 281 13.04 -13.45 -11.17
N ALA A 282 14.26 -13.05 -11.45
CA ALA A 282 15.40 -13.35 -10.58
C ALA A 282 16.28 -12.11 -10.44
N THR A 283 16.88 -11.94 -9.28
CA THR A 283 17.79 -10.83 -8.99
C THR A 283 19.02 -11.35 -8.26
N ILE A 284 20.18 -10.84 -8.62
CA ILE A 284 21.45 -11.10 -7.95
C ILE A 284 21.98 -9.77 -7.45
N ASN A 285 22.34 -9.74 -6.16
CA ASN A 285 22.81 -8.56 -5.44
C ASN A 285 21.90 -7.35 -5.67
N PRO A 286 20.58 -7.47 -5.40
CA PRO A 286 19.63 -6.41 -5.70
C PRO A 286 20.02 -5.13 -4.95
N ASP A 287 20.06 -4.03 -5.69
CA ASP A 287 20.24 -2.71 -5.08
C ASP A 287 18.92 -2.27 -4.42
N PHE A 288 18.95 -2.27 -3.10
CA PHE A 288 17.89 -1.70 -2.28
C PHE A 288 18.19 -0.28 -1.80
N GLY A 289 19.16 0.40 -2.43
CA GLY A 289 19.35 1.81 -2.24
C GLY A 289 17.98 2.49 -2.37
N GLN A 290 17.42 2.92 -1.23
CA GLN A 290 16.09 3.49 -1.19
C GLN A 290 16.09 4.78 -2.01
N VAL A 291 15.55 4.69 -3.22
CA VAL A 291 15.33 5.85 -4.07
C VAL A 291 14.29 6.80 -3.42
N GLU A 292 13.39 6.25 -2.59
CA GLU A 292 12.41 7.01 -1.81
C GLU A 292 12.55 6.67 -0.33
N VAL A 293 12.83 7.69 0.48
CA VAL A 293 12.92 7.57 1.95
C VAL A 293 11.52 7.33 2.54
N ASP A 294 11.44 6.48 3.58
CA ASP A 294 10.22 6.35 4.37
C ASP A 294 10.01 7.60 5.22
N GLN A 295 8.74 7.97 5.41
CA GLN A 295 8.34 9.07 6.27
C GLN A 295 8.69 8.74 7.73
N SER A 296 9.24 9.72 8.47
CA SER A 296 9.41 9.56 9.92
C SER A 296 8.08 9.67 10.63
N VAL A 297 7.85 8.77 11.56
CA VAL A 297 6.64 8.71 12.39
C VAL A 297 7.05 8.62 13.85
N LEU A 298 6.44 9.45 14.70
CA LEU A 298 6.57 9.31 16.14
C LEU A 298 5.74 8.11 16.60
N ASN A 299 6.42 6.98 16.87
CA ASN A 299 5.77 5.79 17.38
C ASN A 299 5.94 5.70 18.89
N LEU A 300 4.89 6.03 19.63
CA LEU A 300 4.84 5.96 21.10
C LEU A 300 4.09 4.70 21.59
N THR A 301 3.87 3.73 20.70
CA THR A 301 3.21 2.45 20.99
C THR A 301 4.21 1.31 21.00
N VAL A 302 3.81 0.15 21.52
CA VAL A 302 4.60 -1.08 21.46
C VAL A 302 4.52 -1.80 20.10
N PHE A 303 3.68 -1.30 19.21
CA PHE A 303 3.43 -1.94 17.90
C PHE A 303 4.40 -1.45 16.84
N GLU A 304 4.86 -2.37 16.02
CA GLU A 304 5.72 -2.06 14.87
C GLU A 304 4.97 -1.25 13.81
N THR A 305 5.58 -0.16 13.33
CA THR A 305 5.04 0.61 12.21
C THR A 305 5.20 -0.14 10.90
N ARG A 306 4.11 -0.32 10.16
CA ARG A 306 4.11 -0.98 8.87
C ARG A 306 4.34 0.02 7.75
N PHE A 307 5.44 -0.13 7.02
CA PHE A 307 5.72 0.65 5.81
C PHE A 307 5.42 -0.16 4.54
N PRO A 308 4.92 0.47 3.47
CA PRO A 308 4.71 -0.20 2.19
C PRO A 308 6.03 -0.65 1.56
N GLU A 309 6.00 -1.73 0.78
CA GLU A 309 7.16 -2.17 0.01
C GLU A 309 7.42 -1.18 -1.14
N LYS A 310 8.69 -0.87 -1.42
CA LYS A 310 9.12 0.05 -2.47
C LYS A 310 10.15 -0.56 -3.44
N ARG A 311 10.71 -1.73 -3.10
CA ARG A 311 11.74 -2.40 -3.90
C ARG A 311 11.12 -3.08 -5.11
N PRO A 312 11.52 -2.74 -6.35
CA PRO A 312 10.85 -3.17 -7.59
C PRO A 312 10.64 -4.69 -7.68
N PHE A 313 11.66 -5.50 -7.37
CA PHE A 313 11.57 -6.96 -7.40
C PHE A 313 10.42 -7.50 -6.51
N PHE A 314 10.20 -6.92 -5.34
CA PHE A 314 9.14 -7.37 -4.41
C PHE A 314 7.79 -6.72 -4.69
N VAL A 315 7.76 -5.53 -5.28
CA VAL A 315 6.53 -4.80 -5.61
C VAL A 315 5.84 -5.44 -6.82
N GLU A 316 6.59 -5.76 -7.87
CA GLU A 316 6.02 -6.38 -9.07
C GLU A 316 5.40 -7.74 -8.76
N GLY A 317 4.10 -7.90 -9.07
CA GLY A 317 3.36 -9.13 -8.81
C GLY A 317 3.15 -9.44 -7.33
N ALA A 318 3.33 -8.48 -6.41
CA ALA A 318 3.12 -8.65 -4.97
C ALA A 318 1.74 -9.20 -4.64
N GLN A 319 0.73 -8.87 -5.42
CA GLN A 319 -0.64 -9.35 -5.22
C GLN A 319 -0.78 -10.87 -5.30
N MET A 320 0.10 -11.54 -6.04
CA MET A 320 0.15 -13.00 -6.07
C MET A 320 0.41 -13.60 -4.68
N PHE A 321 1.11 -12.87 -3.81
CA PHE A 321 1.49 -13.30 -2.46
C PHE A 321 0.62 -12.70 -1.35
N THR A 322 -0.54 -12.13 -1.69
CA THR A 322 -1.52 -11.71 -0.66
C THR A 322 -2.23 -12.92 -0.07
N PHE A 323 -2.54 -12.86 1.22
CA PHE A 323 -3.25 -13.90 1.96
C PHE A 323 -4.33 -13.27 2.83
N GLY A 324 -5.53 -13.87 2.77
CA GLY A 324 -6.68 -13.40 3.50
C GLY A 324 -7.22 -12.05 3.04
N SER A 325 -8.24 -11.58 3.72
CA SER A 325 -8.82 -10.24 3.55
C SER A 325 -8.64 -9.41 4.81
N SER A 326 -8.47 -8.10 4.67
CA SER A 326 -8.40 -7.14 5.76
C SER A 326 -9.63 -6.23 5.71
N VAL A 327 -10.41 -6.19 6.79
CA VAL A 327 -11.64 -5.38 6.87
C VAL A 327 -11.54 -4.27 7.92
N ASP A 328 -10.70 -4.45 8.93
CA ASP A 328 -10.66 -3.66 10.17
C ASP A 328 -9.29 -3.06 10.48
N ASN A 329 -8.45 -2.81 9.50
CA ASN A 329 -7.06 -2.33 9.67
C ASN A 329 -6.17 -3.26 10.54
N THR A 330 -6.59 -4.49 10.86
CA THR A 330 -5.73 -5.52 11.46
C THR A 330 -5.19 -6.44 10.38
N PRO A 331 -4.10 -6.10 9.69
CA PRO A 331 -3.60 -6.90 8.60
C PRO A 331 -2.88 -8.13 9.15
N LEU A 332 -3.44 -9.32 8.91
CA LEU A 332 -2.63 -10.53 8.92
C LEU A 332 -1.97 -10.68 7.56
N SER A 333 -0.66 -10.73 7.53
CA SER A 333 0.10 -11.03 6.33
C SER A 333 1.05 -12.18 6.62
N LEU A 334 0.83 -13.36 6.05
CA LEU A 334 1.76 -14.49 6.21
C LEU A 334 3.08 -14.25 5.47
N PHE A 335 3.08 -13.33 4.52
CA PHE A 335 4.27 -12.88 3.81
C PHE A 335 4.33 -11.35 3.76
N PHE A 336 5.43 -10.78 4.24
CA PHE A 336 5.75 -9.36 4.22
C PHE A 336 7.20 -9.18 3.77
N SER A 337 7.40 -8.79 2.54
CA SER A 337 8.70 -8.76 1.86
C SER A 337 9.76 -7.92 2.58
N ARG A 338 9.36 -6.90 3.34
CA ARG A 338 10.29 -6.07 4.12
C ARG A 338 10.98 -6.82 5.27
N ARG A 339 10.54 -8.04 5.62
CA ARG A 339 11.29 -8.93 6.53
C ARG A 339 12.61 -9.40 5.92
N ILE A 340 12.66 -9.50 4.59
CA ILE A 340 13.85 -9.88 3.85
C ILE A 340 14.72 -8.63 3.66
N GLY A 341 15.93 -8.63 4.18
CA GLY A 341 16.84 -7.47 4.13
C GLY A 341 16.50 -6.37 5.16
N LYS A 342 15.75 -6.68 6.22
CA LYS A 342 15.46 -5.75 7.32
C LYS A 342 16.74 -5.32 8.06
N GLN A 343 16.62 -4.39 8.97
CA GLN A 343 17.70 -4.09 9.93
C GLN A 343 18.07 -5.36 10.69
N PRO A 344 19.36 -5.68 10.83
CA PRO A 344 19.82 -6.82 11.62
C PRO A 344 19.28 -6.77 13.04
N THR A 345 18.78 -7.89 13.53
CA THR A 345 18.08 -7.96 14.82
C THR A 345 18.97 -7.58 15.99
N GLY A 346 20.26 -7.88 15.91
CA GLY A 346 21.26 -7.54 16.92
C GLY A 346 21.79 -6.11 16.88
N SER A 347 21.63 -5.40 15.74
CA SER A 347 22.24 -4.06 15.55
C SER A 347 21.82 -3.02 16.61
N PRO A 348 20.55 -2.95 17.05
CA PRO A 348 20.13 -2.00 18.08
C PRO A 348 20.78 -2.24 19.46
N TYR A 349 21.28 -3.44 19.70
CA TYR A 349 21.87 -3.85 21.01
C TYR A 349 23.39 -3.84 21.03
N VAL A 350 24.03 -3.43 19.94
CA VAL A 350 25.48 -3.32 19.85
C VAL A 350 25.94 -2.15 20.72
N THR A 351 26.72 -2.45 21.73
CA THR A 351 27.32 -1.46 22.64
C THR A 351 28.84 -1.44 22.48
N PRO A 352 29.50 -0.26 22.54
CA PRO A 352 30.94 -0.21 22.46
C PRO A 352 31.58 -0.88 23.67
N PRO A 353 32.75 -1.54 23.54
CA PRO A 353 33.51 -2.05 24.66
C PRO A 353 34.00 -0.89 25.57
N PRO A 354 34.32 -1.15 26.82
CA PRO A 354 34.84 -0.13 27.75
C PRO A 354 36.03 0.63 27.12
N HIS A 355 35.88 1.97 27.02
CA HIS A 355 36.85 2.87 26.38
C HIS A 355 37.15 2.57 24.91
N GLY A 356 36.28 1.79 24.24
CA GLY A 356 36.35 1.48 22.81
C GLY A 356 35.30 2.21 22.00
N SER A 357 35.14 1.81 20.75
CA SER A 357 34.18 2.38 19.81
C SER A 357 33.55 1.30 18.94
N ILE A 358 32.44 1.66 18.28
CA ILE A 358 31.83 0.88 17.20
C ILE A 358 32.38 1.43 15.89
N GLU A 359 33.14 0.59 15.14
CA GLU A 359 33.66 0.96 13.82
C GLU A 359 32.59 0.81 12.73
N ALA A 360 31.83 -0.29 12.78
CA ALA A 360 30.74 -0.57 11.86
C ALA A 360 29.58 -1.26 12.59
N ASN A 361 28.36 -0.82 12.29
CA ASN A 361 27.12 -1.46 12.76
C ASN A 361 26.11 -1.45 11.60
N PRO A 362 25.90 -2.58 10.92
CA PRO A 362 25.04 -2.65 9.74
C PRO A 362 23.60 -2.32 10.10
N GLN A 363 22.97 -1.48 9.27
CA GLN A 363 21.58 -1.06 9.43
C GLN A 363 20.64 -1.80 8.46
N VAL A 364 21.17 -2.54 7.49
CA VAL A 364 20.41 -3.29 6.49
C VAL A 364 21.10 -4.64 6.29
N THR A 365 20.33 -5.71 6.20
CA THR A 365 20.84 -7.06 5.91
C THR A 365 21.01 -7.21 4.39
N THR A 366 22.19 -7.62 3.95
CA THR A 366 22.48 -7.82 2.53
C THR A 366 21.70 -9.00 1.95
N ILE A 367 20.99 -8.79 0.85
CA ILE A 367 20.33 -9.85 0.09
C ILE A 367 21.28 -10.31 -1.01
N LEU A 368 21.70 -11.57 -0.95
CA LEU A 368 22.60 -12.17 -1.93
C LEU A 368 21.91 -12.36 -3.29
N GLY A 369 20.64 -12.77 -3.23
CA GLY A 369 19.82 -12.94 -4.40
C GLY A 369 18.41 -13.40 -4.04
N ALA A 370 17.53 -13.26 -5.01
CA ALA A 370 16.15 -13.75 -4.91
C ALA A 370 15.63 -14.20 -6.26
N ALA A 371 14.74 -15.17 -6.27
CA ALA A 371 14.04 -15.63 -7.46
C ALA A 371 12.56 -15.84 -7.15
N LYS A 372 11.70 -15.49 -8.12
CA LYS A 372 10.25 -15.63 -7.99
C LYS A 372 9.69 -16.17 -9.31
N ILE A 373 8.83 -17.17 -9.20
CA ILE A 373 8.03 -17.69 -10.31
C ILE A 373 6.60 -17.26 -10.05
N SER A 374 5.95 -16.64 -11.02
CA SER A 374 4.56 -16.27 -10.93
C SER A 374 3.86 -16.54 -12.26
N GLY A 375 2.61 -16.97 -12.19
CA GLY A 375 1.82 -17.19 -13.39
C GLY A 375 0.42 -17.71 -13.11
N ARG A 376 -0.37 -17.77 -14.20
CA ARG A 376 -1.78 -18.20 -14.15
C ARG A 376 -2.10 -19.04 -15.39
N THR A 377 -2.83 -20.10 -15.21
CA THR A 377 -3.37 -20.92 -16.31
C THR A 377 -4.72 -20.38 -16.80
N ASN A 378 -5.12 -20.73 -18.01
CA ASN A 378 -6.45 -20.35 -18.55
C ASN A 378 -7.62 -20.96 -17.74
N GLY A 379 -7.37 -22.01 -16.96
CA GLY A 379 -8.36 -22.61 -16.05
C GLY A 379 -8.45 -21.91 -14.69
N GLY A 380 -7.92 -20.69 -14.54
CA GLY A 380 -8.01 -19.90 -13.32
C GLY A 380 -7.06 -20.33 -12.20
N PHE A 381 -6.18 -21.31 -12.41
CA PHE A 381 -5.16 -21.68 -11.42
C PHE A 381 -3.98 -20.73 -11.49
N SER A 382 -3.64 -20.11 -10.38
CA SER A 382 -2.49 -19.21 -10.20
C SER A 382 -1.48 -19.82 -9.23
N LEU A 383 -0.19 -19.68 -9.56
CA LEU A 383 0.91 -20.13 -8.72
C LEU A 383 1.95 -19.01 -8.59
N GLY A 384 2.34 -18.72 -7.35
CA GLY A 384 3.48 -17.90 -6.99
C GLY A 384 4.42 -18.68 -6.09
N ALA A 385 5.73 -18.65 -6.39
CA ALA A 385 6.76 -19.20 -5.53
C ALA A 385 7.94 -18.23 -5.51
N MET A 386 8.49 -17.96 -4.34
CA MET A 386 9.64 -17.06 -4.18
C MET A 386 10.61 -17.63 -3.17
N SER A 387 11.90 -17.46 -3.44
CA SER A 387 13.00 -17.78 -2.54
C SER A 387 13.99 -16.63 -2.53
N ALA A 388 14.49 -16.24 -1.35
CA ALA A 388 15.52 -15.23 -1.18
C ALA A 388 16.55 -15.69 -0.15
N ALA A 389 17.81 -15.29 -0.35
CA ALA A 389 18.92 -15.58 0.55
C ALA A 389 19.57 -14.28 1.02
N THR A 390 19.84 -14.19 2.31
CA THR A 390 20.56 -13.06 2.96
C THR A 390 21.91 -13.51 3.52
N ASP A 391 22.85 -12.58 3.57
CA ASP A 391 24.17 -12.85 4.15
C ASP A 391 24.18 -12.63 5.65
N GLU A 392 25.23 -13.13 6.30
CA GLU A 392 25.55 -12.84 7.69
C GLU A 392 26.01 -11.40 7.83
N MET A 393 25.52 -10.73 8.89
CA MET A 393 25.89 -9.34 9.17
C MET A 393 26.60 -9.24 10.52
N ASP A 394 27.77 -8.58 10.52
CA ASP A 394 28.60 -8.39 11.69
C ASP A 394 28.74 -6.90 12.03
N ALA A 395 28.62 -6.57 13.31
CA ALA A 395 29.14 -5.31 13.82
C ALA A 395 30.63 -5.44 14.16
N VAL A 396 31.41 -4.40 13.87
CA VAL A 396 32.84 -4.34 14.15
C VAL A 396 33.07 -3.40 15.33
N LEU A 397 33.62 -3.95 16.41
CA LEU A 397 33.96 -3.23 17.62
C LEU A 397 35.48 -3.06 17.70
N VAL A 398 35.92 -1.91 18.21
CA VAL A 398 37.33 -1.61 18.42
C VAL A 398 37.56 -1.35 19.91
N ASP A 399 38.46 -2.08 20.55
CA ASP A 399 38.84 -1.88 21.96
C ASP A 399 39.78 -0.68 22.14
N SER A 400 40.10 -0.34 23.39
CA SER A 400 41.04 0.76 23.73
C SER A 400 42.48 0.54 23.24
N ALA A 401 42.83 -0.69 22.86
CA ALA A 401 44.13 -1.05 22.33
C ALA A 401 44.16 -1.06 20.79
N GLY A 402 43.01 -0.83 20.14
CA GLY A 402 42.85 -0.85 18.69
C GLY A 402 42.57 -2.24 18.10
N ASN A 403 42.33 -3.26 18.92
CA ASN A 403 42.00 -4.60 18.41
C ASN A 403 40.55 -4.63 17.96
N LYS A 404 40.31 -5.27 16.78
CA LYS A 404 38.96 -5.44 16.24
C LYS A 404 38.37 -6.77 16.69
N SER A 405 37.08 -6.73 17.03
CA SER A 405 36.23 -7.90 17.27
C SER A 405 34.93 -7.79 16.47
N HIS A 406 34.39 -8.95 16.12
CA HIS A 406 33.17 -9.05 15.35
C HIS A 406 32.08 -9.65 16.23
N ILE A 407 30.86 -9.09 16.11
CA ILE A 407 29.66 -9.63 16.76
C ILE A 407 28.62 -9.81 15.65
N THR A 408 28.19 -11.05 15.43
CA THR A 408 27.12 -11.34 14.48
C THR A 408 25.81 -10.70 14.94
N THR A 409 25.30 -9.79 14.15
CA THR A 409 24.06 -9.06 14.39
C THR A 409 22.85 -9.65 13.68
N GLU A 410 23.07 -10.35 12.56
CA GLU A 410 22.06 -11.15 11.87
C GLU A 410 22.74 -12.38 11.25
N PRO A 411 22.24 -13.60 11.50
CA PRO A 411 22.78 -14.80 10.86
C PRO A 411 22.35 -14.89 9.40
N ARG A 412 23.07 -15.69 8.60
CA ARG A 412 22.67 -16.03 7.22
C ARG A 412 21.29 -16.65 7.22
N GLY A 413 20.46 -16.22 6.24
CA GLY A 413 19.06 -16.61 6.18
C GLY A 413 18.56 -17.01 4.79
N SER A 414 17.57 -17.91 4.78
CA SER A 414 16.79 -18.27 3.59
C SER A 414 15.31 -18.05 3.88
N TYR A 415 14.63 -17.38 2.97
CA TYR A 415 13.23 -16.98 3.06
C TYR A 415 12.47 -17.53 1.86
N ASN A 416 11.44 -18.33 2.13
CA ASN A 416 10.71 -19.04 1.09
C ASN A 416 9.22 -18.84 1.25
N VAL A 417 8.50 -18.63 0.14
CA VAL A 417 7.04 -18.56 0.10
C VAL A 417 6.49 -19.24 -1.12
N VAL A 418 5.39 -19.96 -0.95
CA VAL A 418 4.60 -20.57 -2.03
C VAL A 418 3.15 -20.19 -1.84
N ARG A 419 2.50 -19.76 -2.91
CA ARG A 419 1.09 -19.41 -2.99
C ARG A 419 0.43 -20.10 -4.17
N ALA A 420 -0.66 -20.80 -3.94
CA ALA A 420 -1.51 -21.35 -4.98
C ALA A 420 -2.93 -20.84 -4.81
N LYS A 421 -3.60 -20.50 -5.91
CA LYS A 421 -4.99 -20.01 -5.90
C LYS A 421 -5.72 -20.55 -7.11
N GLN A 422 -6.92 -21.09 -6.91
CA GLN A 422 -7.86 -21.48 -7.95
C GLN A 422 -9.03 -20.51 -7.96
N GLU A 423 -9.24 -19.87 -9.08
CA GLU A 423 -10.41 -19.03 -9.32
C GLU A 423 -11.46 -19.79 -10.11
N PHE A 424 -12.73 -19.47 -9.85
CA PHE A 424 -13.92 -20.09 -10.44
C PHE A 424 -14.77 -18.99 -11.09
N ASP A 425 -15.65 -19.37 -12.00
CA ASP A 425 -16.60 -18.45 -12.60
C ASP A 425 -17.42 -17.70 -11.53
N GLY A 426 -17.75 -16.44 -11.80
CA GLY A 426 -18.51 -15.61 -10.87
C GLY A 426 -17.69 -14.98 -9.74
N GLY A 427 -16.35 -14.93 -9.87
CA GLY A 427 -15.47 -14.22 -8.96
C GLY A 427 -15.06 -14.99 -7.69
N SER A 428 -15.55 -16.20 -7.50
CA SER A 428 -15.18 -17.06 -6.35
C SER A 428 -13.76 -17.60 -6.50
N TRP A 429 -13.07 -17.79 -5.37
CA TRP A 429 -11.74 -18.42 -5.38
C TRP A 429 -11.43 -19.14 -4.06
N LEU A 430 -10.49 -20.09 -4.13
CA LEU A 430 -9.88 -20.80 -3.01
C LEU A 430 -8.37 -20.76 -3.16
N GLY A 431 -7.66 -20.51 -2.07
CA GLY A 431 -6.21 -20.40 -2.09
C GLY A 431 -5.52 -21.08 -0.90
N GLY A 432 -4.22 -21.24 -1.03
CA GLY A 432 -3.36 -21.71 0.04
C GLY A 432 -1.97 -21.05 -0.05
N MET A 433 -1.38 -20.74 1.10
CA MET A 433 -0.04 -20.16 1.22
C MET A 433 0.78 -20.94 2.23
N GLY A 434 2.07 -21.09 1.96
CA GLY A 434 3.06 -21.62 2.88
C GLY A 434 4.32 -20.75 2.88
N THR A 435 4.91 -20.53 4.03
CA THR A 435 6.18 -19.80 4.20
C THR A 435 7.14 -20.61 5.04
N LEU A 436 8.44 -20.47 4.77
CA LEU A 436 9.53 -21.10 5.52
C LEU A 436 10.70 -20.14 5.62
N THR A 437 11.14 -19.87 6.83
CA THR A 437 12.37 -19.10 7.13
C THR A 437 13.34 -19.99 7.87
N VAL A 438 14.58 -20.09 7.35
CA VAL A 438 15.68 -20.81 7.97
C VAL A 438 16.83 -19.83 8.19
N ARG A 439 17.32 -19.73 9.42
CA ARG A 439 18.46 -18.88 9.80
C ARG A 439 19.48 -19.73 10.55
N ASP A 440 20.77 -19.50 10.30
CA ASP A 440 21.82 -20.25 10.92
C ASP A 440 21.77 -20.12 12.46
N GLY A 441 21.85 -21.24 13.17
CA GLY A 441 21.79 -21.28 14.62
C GLY A 441 20.41 -21.06 15.25
N MET A 442 19.35 -20.89 14.45
CA MET A 442 17.97 -20.71 14.93
C MET A 442 17.08 -21.89 14.51
N LEU A 443 15.96 -22.07 15.23
CA LEU A 443 14.93 -23.01 14.81
C LEU A 443 14.25 -22.49 13.55
N PRO A 444 13.91 -23.39 12.59
CA PRO A 444 13.12 -22.99 11.43
C PRO A 444 11.75 -22.44 11.84
N ALA A 445 11.37 -21.32 11.23
CA ALA A 445 10.03 -20.76 11.34
C ALA A 445 9.20 -21.11 10.12
N PHE A 446 7.94 -21.44 10.28
CA PHE A 446 7.02 -21.65 9.16
C PHE A 446 5.62 -21.15 9.48
N SER A 447 4.90 -20.74 8.43
CA SER A 447 3.45 -20.55 8.52
C SER A 447 2.77 -21.10 7.28
N ALA A 448 1.54 -21.57 7.47
CA ALA A 448 0.73 -22.08 6.38
C ALA A 448 -0.76 -21.76 6.64
N GLY A 449 -1.50 -21.54 5.56
CA GLY A 449 -2.94 -21.29 5.67
C GLY A 449 -3.67 -21.49 4.36
N ALA A 450 -4.98 -21.61 4.49
CA ALA A 450 -5.94 -21.59 3.38
C ALA A 450 -6.83 -20.34 3.53
N ASP A 451 -7.23 -19.78 2.39
CA ASP A 451 -8.12 -18.63 2.33
C ASP A 451 -9.10 -18.78 1.16
N TRP A 452 -10.21 -18.14 1.24
CA TRP A 452 -11.28 -18.25 0.25
C TRP A 452 -12.09 -16.98 0.16
N ASN A 453 -12.75 -16.82 -0.99
CA ASN A 453 -13.80 -15.85 -1.22
C ASN A 453 -14.85 -16.51 -2.11
N VAL A 454 -16.05 -16.68 -1.60
CA VAL A 454 -17.15 -17.37 -2.29
C VAL A 454 -18.26 -16.38 -2.57
N HIS A 455 -18.53 -16.14 -3.85
CA HIS A 455 -19.64 -15.31 -4.32
C HIS A 455 -20.90 -16.17 -4.51
N PHE A 456 -22.05 -15.64 -4.12
CA PHE A 456 -23.34 -16.33 -4.31
C PHE A 456 -24.50 -15.33 -4.42
N GLY A 457 -25.70 -15.83 -4.78
CA GLY A 457 -26.86 -14.98 -5.01
C GLY A 457 -26.67 -13.97 -6.15
N GLY A 458 -26.04 -14.40 -7.29
CA GLY A 458 -25.71 -13.50 -8.38
C GLY A 458 -24.60 -12.50 -8.04
N SER A 459 -23.66 -12.90 -7.18
CA SER A 459 -22.57 -12.08 -6.66
C SER A 459 -23.02 -10.90 -5.79
N VAL A 460 -24.23 -10.96 -5.24
CA VAL A 460 -24.73 -10.00 -4.26
C VAL A 460 -24.08 -10.23 -2.89
N TYR A 461 -23.77 -11.46 -2.57
CA TYR A 461 -23.20 -11.86 -1.29
C TYR A 461 -21.84 -12.52 -1.44
N THR A 462 -20.99 -12.33 -0.43
CA THR A 462 -19.72 -13.04 -0.30
C THR A 462 -19.59 -13.72 1.05
N LEU A 463 -18.93 -14.89 1.05
CA LEU A 463 -18.39 -15.52 2.23
C LEU A 463 -16.88 -15.59 2.06
N ASP A 464 -16.18 -14.78 2.81
CA ASP A 464 -14.74 -14.61 2.78
C ASP A 464 -14.11 -15.16 4.06
N GLY A 465 -12.86 -15.58 4.02
CA GLY A 465 -12.21 -16.04 5.23
C GLY A 465 -10.84 -16.65 5.02
N TYR A 466 -10.23 -17.00 6.15
CA TYR A 466 -8.98 -17.76 6.17
C TYR A 466 -8.85 -18.59 7.46
N ALA A 467 -7.99 -19.62 7.38
CA ALA A 467 -7.46 -20.35 8.52
C ALA A 467 -5.95 -20.53 8.32
N ALA A 468 -5.16 -20.21 9.34
CA ALA A 468 -3.71 -20.26 9.28
C ALA A 468 -3.10 -20.79 10.58
N GLY A 469 -1.94 -21.47 10.46
CA GLY A 469 -1.10 -21.86 11.56
C GLY A 469 0.32 -21.33 11.38
N ALA A 470 1.01 -21.05 12.47
CA ALA A 470 2.39 -20.57 12.44
C ALA A 470 3.21 -21.19 13.57
N ARG A 471 4.50 -21.41 13.30
CA ARG A 471 5.55 -21.68 14.28
C ARG A 471 6.65 -20.64 14.13
N ALA A 472 6.89 -19.85 15.17
CA ALA A 472 7.96 -18.88 15.21
C ALA A 472 9.32 -19.52 15.54
N SER A 473 10.40 -18.96 15.04
CA SER A 473 11.78 -19.36 15.37
C SER A 473 12.14 -19.10 16.83
N THR A 474 11.54 -18.07 17.42
CA THR A 474 11.73 -17.70 18.82
C THR A 474 10.39 -17.81 19.56
N PRO A 475 10.31 -18.53 20.69
CA PRO A 475 9.10 -18.60 21.49
C PRO A 475 8.66 -17.22 21.99
N ARG A 476 7.37 -16.96 21.91
CA ARG A 476 6.76 -15.79 22.54
C ARG A 476 6.59 -16.07 24.03
N VAL A 477 7.03 -15.14 24.85
CA VAL A 477 6.81 -15.18 26.30
C VAL A 477 5.65 -14.24 26.63
N LEU A 478 4.66 -14.72 27.35
CA LEU A 478 3.51 -13.94 27.81
C LEU A 478 3.74 -13.37 29.22
N ASN A 479 2.86 -12.45 29.60
CA ASN A 479 2.93 -11.77 30.89
C ASN A 479 2.78 -12.71 32.09
N ASP A 480 2.16 -13.86 31.93
CA ASP A 480 2.03 -14.92 32.97
C ASP A 480 3.29 -15.82 33.07
N GLY A 481 4.34 -15.55 32.27
CA GLY A 481 5.55 -16.35 32.18
C GLY A 481 5.44 -17.60 31.32
N SER A 482 4.26 -17.89 30.77
CA SER A 482 4.10 -18.98 29.81
C SER A 482 4.76 -18.64 28.47
N SER A 483 5.25 -19.64 27.76
CA SER A 483 5.91 -19.45 26.47
C SER A 483 5.50 -20.53 25.45
N GLY A 484 5.46 -20.15 24.19
CA GLY A 484 5.19 -21.06 23.10
C GLY A 484 5.53 -20.44 21.74
N SER A 485 5.71 -21.31 20.74
CA SER A 485 6.03 -20.90 19.36
C SER A 485 4.94 -21.25 18.36
N ASP A 486 3.99 -22.11 18.72
CA ASP A 486 2.94 -22.60 17.82
C ASP A 486 1.63 -21.85 18.06
N GLY A 487 0.99 -21.42 17.01
CA GLY A 487 -0.30 -20.75 17.09
C GLY A 487 -1.15 -20.90 15.83
N ALA A 488 -2.42 -20.53 15.96
CA ALA A 488 -3.39 -20.53 14.89
C ALA A 488 -4.13 -19.19 14.82
N ALA A 489 -4.60 -18.85 13.62
CA ALA A 489 -5.43 -17.69 13.35
C ALA A 489 -6.55 -18.08 12.37
N GLY A 490 -7.68 -17.41 12.46
CA GLY A 490 -8.79 -17.62 11.53
C GLY A 490 -9.72 -16.44 11.47
N ARG A 491 -10.39 -16.26 10.32
CA ARG A 491 -11.44 -15.27 10.08
C ARG A 491 -12.55 -15.86 9.24
N LEU A 492 -13.78 -15.50 9.55
CA LEU A 492 -14.94 -15.73 8.70
C LEU A 492 -15.67 -14.39 8.55
N LEU A 493 -15.98 -14.02 7.32
CA LEU A 493 -16.59 -12.76 6.97
C LEU A 493 -17.73 -13.00 5.98
N PHE A 494 -18.89 -12.46 6.30
CA PHE A 494 -20.06 -12.46 5.43
C PHE A 494 -20.40 -11.03 5.04
N SER A 495 -20.58 -10.80 3.74
CA SER A 495 -20.92 -9.46 3.24
C SER A 495 -22.03 -9.47 2.21
N ARG A 496 -22.86 -8.45 2.22
CA ARG A 496 -23.65 -8.01 1.09
C ARG A 496 -22.88 -6.89 0.38
N ILE A 497 -22.32 -7.18 -0.80
CA ILE A 497 -21.39 -6.29 -1.52
C ILE A 497 -22.07 -5.52 -2.66
N ALA A 498 -23.20 -6.00 -3.17
CA ALA A 498 -23.94 -5.40 -4.28
C ALA A 498 -25.35 -5.03 -3.83
N ALA A 499 -25.65 -3.76 -3.83
CA ALA A 499 -26.96 -3.18 -3.56
C ALA A 499 -27.00 -1.70 -3.93
N GLU A 500 -28.17 -1.15 -4.15
CA GLU A 500 -28.36 0.25 -4.42
C GLU A 500 -28.06 1.09 -3.16
N HIS A 501 -28.63 0.75 -2.02
CA HIS A 501 -28.54 1.55 -0.80
C HIS A 501 -27.81 0.83 0.35
N TRP A 502 -28.28 -0.36 0.77
CA TRP A 502 -27.81 -1.01 1.98
C TRP A 502 -26.76 -2.08 1.73
N LEU A 503 -25.58 -1.87 2.28
CA LEU A 503 -24.50 -2.85 2.34
C LEU A 503 -24.23 -3.22 3.80
N TYR A 504 -23.81 -4.44 4.05
CA TYR A 504 -23.38 -4.86 5.38
C TYR A 504 -22.31 -5.95 5.32
N THR A 505 -21.48 -5.93 6.35
CA THR A 505 -20.39 -6.89 6.56
C THR A 505 -20.39 -7.30 8.01
N GLY A 506 -20.38 -8.58 8.29
CA GLY A 506 -20.15 -9.14 9.61
C GLY A 506 -18.95 -10.07 9.59
N SER A 507 -18.05 -9.95 10.56
CA SER A 507 -16.92 -10.87 10.68
C SER A 507 -16.70 -11.31 12.12
N PHE A 508 -16.10 -12.49 12.24
CA PHE A 508 -15.51 -12.99 13.46
C PHE A 508 -14.10 -13.48 13.15
N ASP A 509 -13.14 -13.12 13.97
CA ASP A 509 -11.76 -13.60 13.85
C ASP A 509 -11.17 -13.97 15.21
N PHE A 510 -10.08 -14.76 15.15
CA PHE A 510 -9.34 -15.16 16.34
C PHE A 510 -7.86 -15.35 16.04
N TYR A 511 -7.03 -15.07 17.04
CA TYR A 511 -5.60 -15.31 17.06
C TYR A 511 -5.20 -15.93 18.39
N THR A 512 -4.69 -17.16 18.38
CA THR A 512 -4.31 -17.85 19.61
C THR A 512 -3.12 -17.21 20.29
N ARG A 513 -2.89 -17.54 21.59
CA ARG A 513 -1.91 -16.89 22.47
C ARG A 513 -0.49 -16.78 21.90
N TYR A 514 -0.06 -17.79 21.15
CA TYR A 514 1.31 -17.87 20.64
C TYR A 514 1.39 -17.72 19.13
N PHE A 515 0.29 -17.31 18.47
CA PHE A 515 0.31 -17.07 17.05
C PHE A 515 1.31 -15.96 16.72
N ASN A 516 2.33 -16.30 15.91
CA ASN A 516 3.36 -15.36 15.47
C ASN A 516 3.91 -15.80 14.11
N CYS A 517 3.65 -15.03 13.06
CA CYS A 517 4.18 -15.24 11.72
C CYS A 517 5.28 -14.24 11.34
N ASN A 518 5.77 -13.41 12.29
CA ASN A 518 6.63 -12.26 12.03
C ASN A 518 8.07 -12.60 11.58
N ASP A 519 8.46 -13.86 11.52
CA ASP A 519 9.75 -14.25 10.92
C ASP A 519 9.85 -13.85 9.44
N ILE A 520 8.73 -13.93 8.69
CA ILE A 520 8.61 -13.50 7.30
C ILE A 520 7.28 -12.77 7.02
N GLY A 521 6.33 -12.85 7.92
CA GLY A 521 5.03 -12.19 7.86
C GLY A 521 4.96 -10.88 8.62
N PHE A 522 3.76 -10.35 8.74
CA PHE A 522 3.46 -9.20 9.58
C PHE A 522 2.14 -9.40 10.32
N PHE A 523 2.20 -9.31 11.63
CA PHE A 523 1.05 -9.38 12.50
C PHE A 523 1.32 -8.63 13.81
N ALA A 524 0.42 -7.73 14.22
CA ALA A 524 0.65 -6.82 15.33
C ALA A 524 0.13 -7.34 16.67
N GLN A 525 -1.04 -7.99 16.71
CA GLN A 525 -1.76 -8.31 17.94
C GLN A 525 -2.22 -9.78 17.99
N PRO A 526 -1.39 -10.71 18.49
CA PRO A 526 -1.86 -12.06 18.82
C PRO A 526 -2.59 -12.07 20.18
N HIS A 527 -3.27 -13.18 20.50
CA HIS A 527 -3.90 -13.46 21.78
C HIS A 527 -5.32 -12.88 21.93
N ASP A 528 -6.00 -12.57 20.81
CA ASP A 528 -7.35 -12.06 20.89
C ASP A 528 -8.34 -12.76 19.95
N TYR A 529 -9.62 -12.52 20.17
CA TYR A 529 -10.71 -12.86 19.26
C TYR A 529 -11.80 -11.79 19.35
N GLY A 530 -12.54 -11.61 18.26
CA GLY A 530 -13.58 -10.60 18.28
C GLY A 530 -14.50 -10.61 17.08
N ASP A 531 -15.45 -9.70 17.12
CA ASP A 531 -16.43 -9.44 16.09
C ASP A 531 -16.31 -8.02 15.55
N TYR A 532 -16.72 -7.88 14.31
CA TYR A 532 -16.80 -6.64 13.58
C TYR A 532 -18.10 -6.66 12.76
N LEU A 533 -18.90 -5.65 12.90
CA LEU A 533 -20.09 -5.45 12.08
C LEU A 533 -19.98 -4.08 11.40
N GLN A 534 -20.23 -4.02 10.11
CA GLN A 534 -20.35 -2.76 9.38
C GLN A 534 -21.72 -2.70 8.70
N LEU A 535 -22.42 -1.61 8.88
CA LEU A 535 -23.67 -1.30 8.20
C LEU A 535 -23.50 -0.01 7.43
N ILE A 536 -23.69 -0.04 6.11
CA ILE A 536 -23.57 1.13 5.24
C ILE A 536 -24.91 1.42 4.58
N TYR A 537 -25.37 2.66 4.69
CA TYR A 537 -26.39 3.24 3.83
C TYR A 537 -25.73 4.20 2.86
N ARG A 538 -25.96 4.04 1.57
CA ARG A 538 -25.39 4.92 0.55
C ARG A 538 -26.47 5.42 -0.43
N GLU A 539 -26.28 6.64 -0.92
CA GLU A 539 -27.02 7.23 -2.02
C GLU A 539 -26.04 7.58 -3.13
N ASN A 540 -26.14 6.89 -4.26
CA ASN A 540 -25.22 7.04 -5.39
C ASN A 540 -25.69 8.08 -6.41
N PHE A 541 -26.94 8.51 -6.32
CA PHE A 541 -27.56 9.46 -7.24
C PHE A 541 -27.83 10.79 -6.55
N GLY A 542 -27.76 11.88 -7.32
CA GLY A 542 -27.89 13.23 -6.78
C GLY A 542 -29.21 13.46 -6.04
N THR A 543 -29.11 13.85 -4.79
CA THR A 543 -30.26 14.17 -3.93
C THR A 543 -30.01 15.48 -3.18
N GLY A 544 -30.78 16.49 -3.44
CA GLY A 544 -30.67 17.80 -2.82
C GLY A 544 -29.33 18.47 -3.14
N MET A 545 -28.51 18.76 -2.11
CA MET A 545 -27.20 19.40 -2.28
C MET A 545 -26.06 18.42 -2.56
N PHE A 546 -26.31 17.12 -2.42
CA PHE A 546 -25.29 16.09 -2.61
C PHE A 546 -25.41 15.44 -4.00
N ARG A 547 -24.26 15.12 -4.58
CA ARG A 547 -24.13 14.21 -5.73
C ARG A 547 -24.22 12.76 -5.26
N ARG A 548 -23.65 12.46 -4.11
CA ARG A 548 -23.69 11.17 -3.43
C ARG A 548 -23.33 11.34 -1.96
N TYR A 549 -23.81 10.42 -1.13
CA TYR A 549 -23.40 10.36 0.28
C TYR A 549 -23.53 8.94 0.82
N ALA A 550 -22.84 8.68 1.94
CA ALA A 550 -22.98 7.44 2.68
C ALA A 550 -22.84 7.67 4.20
N PHE A 551 -23.55 6.83 4.94
CA PHE A 551 -23.39 6.65 6.39
C PHE A 551 -22.87 5.24 6.64
N SER A 552 -21.87 5.09 7.51
CA SER A 552 -21.34 3.80 7.96
C SER A 552 -21.39 3.74 9.47
N LEU A 553 -21.92 2.65 10.04
CA LEU A 553 -21.89 2.33 11.46
C LEU A 553 -21.07 1.07 11.66
N VAL A 554 -20.08 1.13 12.54
CA VAL A 554 -19.15 0.03 12.81
C VAL A 554 -19.01 -0.20 14.31
N PRO A 555 -19.87 -1.01 14.95
CA PRO A 555 -19.57 -1.57 16.26
C PRO A 555 -18.54 -2.69 16.14
N ALA A 556 -17.62 -2.77 17.10
CA ALA A 556 -16.61 -3.81 17.21
C ALA A 556 -16.35 -4.16 18.67
N THR A 557 -16.16 -5.45 18.92
CA THR A 557 -15.79 -5.95 20.26
C THR A 557 -14.69 -7.01 20.14
N ARG A 558 -13.73 -6.98 21.07
CA ARG A 558 -12.63 -7.96 21.12
C ARG A 558 -12.38 -8.39 22.55
N TRP A 559 -11.97 -9.63 22.69
CA TRP A 559 -11.59 -10.26 23.96
C TRP A 559 -10.25 -10.98 23.78
N ASN A 560 -9.48 -11.04 24.84
CA ASN A 560 -8.34 -11.96 24.89
C ASN A 560 -8.80 -13.37 25.32
N TRP A 561 -7.91 -14.36 25.24
CA TRP A 561 -8.23 -15.75 25.60
C TRP A 561 -8.38 -15.98 27.12
N ASP A 562 -8.17 -14.95 27.94
CA ASP A 562 -8.54 -14.94 29.35
C ASP A 562 -9.95 -14.36 29.57
N HIS A 563 -10.73 -14.18 28.50
CA HIS A 563 -12.08 -13.63 28.48
C HIS A 563 -12.18 -12.18 28.99
N ILE A 564 -11.11 -11.42 28.85
CA ILE A 564 -11.04 -9.99 29.17
C ILE A 564 -11.42 -9.20 27.93
N LEU A 565 -12.37 -8.27 28.07
CA LEU A 565 -12.80 -7.36 27.00
C LEU A 565 -11.67 -6.35 26.73
N THR A 566 -11.00 -6.45 25.61
CA THR A 566 -9.87 -5.59 25.21
C THR A 566 -10.29 -4.43 24.32
N THR A 567 -11.38 -4.56 23.59
CA THR A 567 -11.93 -3.51 22.72
C THR A 567 -13.44 -3.52 22.78
N SER A 568 -14.05 -2.33 22.89
CA SER A 568 -15.50 -2.14 22.71
C SER A 568 -15.71 -0.74 22.14
N THR A 569 -15.96 -0.66 20.85
CA THR A 569 -16.00 0.60 20.11
C THR A 569 -17.23 0.66 19.19
N ALA A 570 -17.62 1.88 18.86
CA ALA A 570 -18.56 2.13 17.78
C ALA A 570 -18.08 3.36 17.00
N GLU A 571 -17.93 3.21 15.69
CA GLU A 571 -17.61 4.30 14.77
C GLU A 571 -18.83 4.64 13.93
N LEU A 572 -19.16 5.91 13.82
CA LEU A 572 -20.15 6.44 12.89
C LEU A 572 -19.46 7.37 11.91
N THR A 573 -19.43 7.01 10.66
CA THR A 573 -18.82 7.79 9.58
C THR A 573 -19.88 8.29 8.60
N PHE A 574 -19.85 9.61 8.31
CA PHE A 574 -20.55 10.23 7.20
C PHE A 574 -19.55 10.64 6.14
N THR A 575 -19.81 10.28 4.88
CA THR A 575 -19.06 10.76 3.70
C THR A 575 -20.03 11.36 2.69
N GLY A 576 -19.63 12.45 2.03
CA GLY A 576 -20.46 13.10 1.02
C GLY A 576 -19.64 13.72 -0.11
N GLU A 577 -20.31 14.00 -1.21
CA GLU A 577 -19.82 14.83 -2.30
C GLU A 577 -20.93 15.84 -2.69
N PHE A 578 -20.66 17.13 -2.50
CA PHE A 578 -21.58 18.18 -2.86
C PHE A 578 -21.62 18.41 -4.39
N LEU A 579 -22.64 19.13 -4.86
CA LEU A 579 -22.76 19.51 -6.27
C LEU A 579 -21.56 20.34 -6.77
N ASN A 580 -20.87 21.05 -5.91
CA ASN A 580 -19.63 21.79 -6.21
C ASN A 580 -18.36 20.96 -6.06
N PHE A 581 -18.46 19.62 -5.93
CA PHE A 581 -17.39 18.64 -5.78
C PHE A 581 -16.58 18.75 -4.45
N TRP A 582 -17.08 19.53 -3.48
CA TRP A 582 -16.50 19.47 -2.15
C TRP A 582 -16.90 18.18 -1.45
N ARG A 583 -15.98 17.59 -0.69
CA ARG A 583 -16.14 16.28 -0.06
C ARG A 583 -16.00 16.39 1.47
N PRO A 584 -17.10 16.49 2.22
CA PRO A 584 -17.08 16.40 3.67
C PRO A 584 -16.95 14.95 4.12
N ILE A 585 -16.23 14.74 5.24
CA ILE A 585 -16.16 13.50 6.01
C ILE A 585 -16.34 13.88 7.48
N LEU A 586 -17.21 13.17 8.19
CA LEU A 586 -17.36 13.27 9.64
C LEU A 586 -17.20 11.88 10.23
N VAL A 587 -16.37 11.77 11.27
CA VAL A 587 -16.13 10.51 11.99
C VAL A 587 -16.39 10.76 13.47
N LEU A 588 -17.29 9.99 14.05
CA LEU A 588 -17.57 9.95 15.49
C LEU A 588 -17.17 8.57 16.02
N ASP A 589 -16.17 8.54 16.88
CA ASP A 589 -15.75 7.35 17.60
C ASP A 589 -16.27 7.38 19.02
N ILE A 590 -16.79 6.26 19.48
CA ILE A 590 -17.23 6.03 20.85
C ILE A 590 -16.47 4.82 21.39
N ASN A 591 -15.70 5.03 22.45
CA ASN A 591 -14.97 3.98 23.16
C ASN A 591 -15.68 3.67 24.47
N LEU A 592 -16.14 2.45 24.62
CA LEU A 592 -16.71 1.94 25.86
C LEU A 592 -15.62 1.41 26.78
N PRO A 593 -15.87 1.19 28.09
CA PRO A 593 -14.85 0.66 29.00
C PRO A 593 -14.32 -0.69 28.52
N ALA A 594 -13.02 -0.80 28.43
CA ALA A 594 -12.30 -2.01 28.04
C ALA A 594 -10.99 -2.09 28.81
N TYR A 595 -10.20 -3.14 28.59
CA TYR A 595 -8.91 -3.34 29.24
C TYR A 595 -7.80 -3.39 28.20
N ASP A 596 -6.64 -2.90 28.59
CA ASP A 596 -5.39 -3.05 27.85
C ASP A 596 -4.58 -4.18 28.49
N ASP A 597 -4.11 -5.12 27.68
CA ASP A 597 -3.28 -6.25 28.08
C ASP A 597 -1.95 -6.35 27.29
N GLU A 598 -1.72 -5.43 26.37
CA GLU A 598 -0.54 -5.44 25.48
C GLU A 598 0.44 -4.30 25.74
N GLU A 599 -0.03 -3.08 25.95
CA GLU A 599 0.82 -1.88 26.04
C GLU A 599 1.62 -1.75 27.34
N ARG A 600 1.47 -2.68 28.27
CA ARG A 600 2.02 -2.55 29.64
C ARG A 600 3.36 -3.17 29.89
N GLY A 601 4.08 -3.69 28.91
CA GLY A 601 5.15 -4.58 29.26
C GLY A 601 4.58 -5.72 30.14
N ILE A 602 5.24 -6.24 31.08
CA ILE A 602 5.11 -7.61 31.56
C ILE A 602 3.95 -7.87 32.54
N ILE A 603 3.17 -6.90 33.10
CA ILE A 603 2.33 -7.22 34.25
C ILE A 603 0.95 -6.58 34.27
N GLY A 604 -0.03 -7.46 34.19
CA GLY A 604 -1.44 -7.25 34.52
C GLY A 604 -2.23 -6.58 33.39
N ILE A 605 -3.48 -6.28 33.67
CA ILE A 605 -4.41 -5.60 32.77
C ILE A 605 -4.64 -4.17 33.24
N HIS A 606 -4.82 -3.24 32.33
CA HIS A 606 -5.11 -1.85 32.64
C HIS A 606 -6.48 -1.45 32.10
N LYS A 607 -7.33 -0.87 32.92
CA LYS A 607 -8.65 -0.43 32.49
C LYS A 607 -8.57 0.87 31.71
N ARG A 608 -8.89 0.81 30.44
CA ARG A 608 -9.09 1.98 29.60
C ARG A 608 -10.40 2.69 29.95
N PRO A 609 -10.39 4.02 30.16
CA PRO A 609 -11.59 4.77 30.42
C PRO A 609 -12.47 4.86 29.18
N PRO A 610 -13.79 4.96 29.33
CA PRO A 610 -14.64 5.31 28.20
C PRO A 610 -14.34 6.74 27.73
N GLY A 611 -14.49 6.94 26.44
CA GLY A 611 -14.20 8.20 25.79
C GLY A 611 -14.76 8.25 24.39
N GLY A 612 -14.33 9.24 23.62
CA GLY A 612 -14.69 9.33 22.22
C GLY A 612 -13.96 10.45 21.49
N SER A 613 -14.09 10.46 20.19
CA SER A 613 -13.54 11.48 19.32
C SER A 613 -14.53 11.90 18.24
N LEU A 614 -14.43 13.15 17.82
CA LEU A 614 -15.10 13.69 16.65
C LEU A 614 -14.06 14.29 15.72
N THR A 615 -14.01 13.79 14.49
CA THR A 615 -13.15 14.32 13.43
C THR A 615 -14.01 14.81 12.27
N ALA A 616 -13.72 16.02 11.80
CA ALA A 616 -14.35 16.61 10.63
C ALA A 616 -13.27 16.93 9.60
N GLN A 617 -13.49 16.53 8.37
CA GLN A 617 -12.63 16.82 7.24
C GLN A 617 -13.43 17.37 6.07
N VAL A 618 -12.86 18.29 5.32
CA VAL A 618 -13.40 18.74 4.04
C VAL A 618 -12.29 18.85 3.02
N GLN A 619 -12.51 18.27 1.85
CA GLN A 619 -11.69 18.47 0.66
C GLN A 619 -12.46 19.41 -0.27
N THR A 620 -11.79 20.47 -0.76
CA THR A 620 -12.33 21.36 -1.77
C THR A 620 -12.29 20.72 -3.17
N ASP A 621 -12.78 21.41 -4.19
CA ASP A 621 -12.85 20.87 -5.56
C ASP A 621 -11.47 20.46 -6.12
N PRO A 622 -11.17 19.14 -6.30
CA PRO A 622 -9.86 18.67 -6.76
C PRO A 622 -9.57 19.01 -8.24
N ARG A 623 -10.52 19.55 -9.02
CA ARG A 623 -10.31 20.01 -10.40
C ARG A 623 -9.57 21.36 -10.43
N ALA A 624 -9.62 22.12 -9.35
CA ALA A 624 -8.92 23.39 -9.26
C ALA A 624 -7.40 23.21 -9.27
N ASN A 625 -6.68 24.18 -9.80
CA ASN A 625 -5.21 24.21 -9.76
C ASN A 625 -4.66 24.29 -8.33
N VAL A 626 -5.46 24.79 -7.42
CA VAL A 626 -5.21 24.77 -5.99
C VAL A 626 -6.45 24.21 -5.31
N PHE A 627 -6.27 23.12 -4.60
CA PHE A 627 -7.31 22.59 -3.72
C PHE A 627 -6.74 22.23 -2.35
N ALA A 628 -7.59 22.25 -1.36
CA ALA A 628 -7.23 22.04 0.03
C ALA A 628 -7.98 20.85 0.63
N THR A 629 -7.32 20.14 1.52
CA THR A 629 -7.91 19.21 2.47
C THR A 629 -7.69 19.77 3.86
N LEU A 630 -8.76 20.08 4.58
CA LEU A 630 -8.74 20.61 5.94
C LEU A 630 -9.36 19.55 6.86
N ALA A 631 -8.71 19.23 7.96
CA ALA A 631 -9.32 18.40 9.00
C ALA A 631 -9.06 18.97 10.38
N GLY A 632 -10.00 18.70 11.29
CA GLY A 632 -9.89 19.04 12.70
C GLY A 632 -10.61 17.99 13.55
N GLY A 633 -10.02 17.68 14.70
CA GLY A 633 -10.56 16.66 15.59
C GLY A 633 -10.45 17.06 17.06
N TYR A 634 -11.34 16.49 17.85
CA TYR A 634 -11.32 16.56 19.31
C TYR A 634 -11.59 15.19 19.89
N ALA A 635 -10.78 14.78 20.86
CA ALA A 635 -10.97 13.54 21.61
C ALA A 635 -10.91 13.82 23.11
N SER A 636 -11.69 13.05 23.88
CA SER A 636 -11.67 13.13 25.34
C SER A 636 -12.06 11.79 25.97
N ASP A 637 -11.64 11.59 27.22
CA ASP A 637 -12.05 10.44 28.03
C ASP A 637 -12.49 10.87 29.44
N GLN A 638 -12.99 9.91 30.21
CA GLN A 638 -13.46 10.15 31.59
C GLN A 638 -12.33 10.37 32.62
N LYS A 639 -11.07 10.02 32.27
CA LYS A 639 -9.89 10.28 33.13
C LYS A 639 -9.32 11.68 32.94
N GLY A 640 -9.83 12.45 31.98
CA GLY A 640 -9.48 13.84 31.76
C GLY A 640 -8.55 14.09 30.58
N LYS A 641 -8.26 13.08 29.75
CA LYS A 641 -7.60 13.27 28.46
C LYS A 641 -8.39 14.24 27.60
N LYS A 642 -7.71 15.20 27.01
CA LYS A 642 -8.22 16.09 25.97
C LYS A 642 -7.21 16.20 24.87
N ALA A 643 -7.60 15.86 23.66
CA ALA A 643 -6.73 15.96 22.50
C ALA A 643 -7.40 16.75 21.39
N TRP A 644 -6.63 17.58 20.72
CA TRP A 644 -7.01 18.36 19.56
C TRP A 644 -6.07 18.01 18.42
N THR A 645 -6.63 17.81 17.25
CA THR A 645 -5.87 17.60 16.01
C THR A 645 -6.28 18.63 14.98
N GLY A 646 -5.35 19.03 14.15
CA GLY A 646 -5.61 19.88 13.00
C GLY A 646 -4.69 19.52 11.86
N SER A 647 -5.19 19.50 10.64
CA SER A 647 -4.35 19.30 9.46
C SER A 647 -4.80 20.17 8.29
N LEU A 648 -3.82 20.60 7.50
CA LEU A 648 -3.98 21.31 6.25
C LEU A 648 -3.10 20.65 5.21
N GLY A 649 -3.71 20.04 4.21
CA GLY A 649 -3.04 19.58 2.99
C GLY A 649 -3.42 20.49 1.82
N LEU A 650 -2.46 20.94 1.05
CA LEU A 650 -2.69 21.65 -0.19
C LEU A 650 -2.15 20.84 -1.36
N SER A 651 -2.84 20.91 -2.51
CA SER A 651 -2.29 20.51 -3.79
C SER A 651 -2.28 21.73 -4.70
N VAL A 652 -1.10 22.14 -5.12
CA VAL A 652 -0.87 23.37 -5.88
C VAL A 652 -0.23 23.00 -7.22
N ARG A 653 -0.91 23.28 -8.30
CA ARG A 653 -0.47 23.04 -9.69
C ARG A 653 -0.38 24.37 -10.44
N PRO A 654 0.68 25.14 -10.24
CA PRO A 654 0.80 26.48 -10.84
C PRO A 654 0.87 26.42 -12.36
N VAL A 655 1.46 25.36 -12.90
CA VAL A 655 1.52 25.01 -14.31
C VAL A 655 1.37 23.51 -14.50
N SER A 656 1.11 23.03 -15.70
CA SER A 656 0.79 21.63 -15.99
C SER A 656 1.93 20.63 -15.68
N TRP A 657 3.15 21.07 -15.47
CA TRP A 657 4.36 20.28 -15.24
C TRP A 657 4.96 20.42 -13.84
N ILE A 658 4.33 21.24 -12.95
CA ILE A 658 4.72 21.40 -11.54
C ILE A 658 3.54 21.02 -10.65
N GLU A 659 3.79 20.16 -9.69
CA GLU A 659 2.88 19.83 -8.60
C GLU A 659 3.59 19.95 -7.26
N LEU A 660 2.98 20.68 -6.32
CA LEU A 660 3.46 20.91 -4.97
C LEU A 660 2.37 20.50 -3.98
N ASN A 661 2.72 19.69 -3.01
CA ASN A 661 1.80 19.17 -1.99
C ASN A 661 2.36 19.45 -0.58
N PRO A 662 2.26 20.70 -0.07
CA PRO A 662 2.56 20.97 1.33
C PRO A 662 1.46 20.39 2.23
N THR A 663 1.89 19.77 3.33
CA THR A 663 1.01 19.26 4.38
C THR A 663 1.51 19.76 5.73
N PHE A 664 0.59 20.16 6.57
CA PHE A 664 0.81 20.54 7.94
C PHE A 664 -0.13 19.76 8.84
N LEU A 665 0.42 19.12 9.86
CA LEU A 665 -0.31 18.43 10.90
C LEU A 665 0.10 19.00 12.26
N TRP A 666 -0.88 19.15 13.13
CA TRP A 666 -0.71 19.57 14.52
C TRP A 666 -1.55 18.70 15.42
N LEU A 667 -0.94 18.24 16.51
CA LEU A 667 -1.60 17.48 17.58
C LEU A 667 -1.23 18.12 18.92
N ARG A 668 -2.23 18.24 19.78
CA ARG A 668 -2.06 18.59 21.18
C ARG A 668 -2.88 17.65 22.04
N SER A 669 -2.24 16.84 22.88
CA SER A 669 -2.89 16.00 23.88
C SER A 669 -2.51 16.47 25.29
N ARG A 670 -3.45 16.43 26.22
CA ARG A 670 -3.25 16.80 27.62
C ARG A 670 -3.84 15.74 28.53
N ASN A 671 -3.14 15.48 29.62
CA ASN A 671 -3.54 14.53 30.68
C ASN A 671 -3.81 13.11 30.11
N GLU A 672 -3.07 12.71 29.11
CA GLU A 672 -3.19 11.35 28.55
C GLU A 672 -2.51 10.36 29.49
N GLU A 673 -3.23 9.34 29.94
CA GLU A 673 -2.60 8.26 30.72
C GLU A 673 -1.73 7.42 29.80
N ALA A 674 -0.44 7.49 30.01
CA ALA A 674 0.57 6.82 29.17
C ALA A 674 1.43 5.87 30.01
N TRP A 675 1.71 4.70 29.45
CA TRP A 675 2.68 3.79 30.01
C TRP A 675 4.10 4.36 29.90
N VAL A 676 4.87 4.23 30.97
CA VAL A 676 6.25 4.71 31.05
C VAL A 676 7.18 3.51 31.18
N PHE A 677 8.08 3.38 30.23
CA PHE A 677 9.06 2.31 30.25
C PHE A 677 10.19 2.64 31.26
N PRO A 678 10.45 1.80 32.27
CA PRO A 678 11.56 2.04 33.21
C PRO A 678 12.90 1.89 32.47
N GLY A 679 13.59 2.99 32.21
CA GLY A 679 14.92 2.98 31.61
C GLY A 679 15.02 3.60 30.22
N GLY A 680 13.95 4.17 29.68
CA GLY A 680 14.00 5.00 28.46
C GLY A 680 14.27 4.26 27.14
N ASN A 681 14.48 2.92 27.16
CA ASN A 681 14.66 2.10 25.96
C ASN A 681 13.85 0.81 26.02
N VAL A 682 12.92 0.66 25.12
CA VAL A 682 12.06 -0.54 24.95
C VAL A 682 12.89 -1.80 24.63
N SER A 683 14.16 -1.66 24.39
CA SER A 683 15.05 -2.70 23.85
C SER A 683 16.10 -3.23 24.81
N ASP A 684 16.05 -2.92 26.11
CA ASP A 684 17.03 -3.49 27.03
C ASP A 684 16.55 -4.83 27.61
N PRO A 685 17.05 -5.99 27.12
CA PRO A 685 16.72 -7.30 27.66
C PRO A 685 17.29 -7.54 29.07
N ALA A 686 18.13 -6.63 29.59
CA ALA A 686 18.72 -6.72 30.94
C ALA A 686 17.80 -6.11 32.01
N VAL A 687 16.68 -5.48 31.65
CA VAL A 687 15.70 -5.04 32.65
C VAL A 687 14.99 -6.27 33.20
N THR A 688 15.37 -6.71 34.34
CA THR A 688 14.63 -7.70 35.16
C THR A 688 13.15 -7.28 35.18
N PRO A 689 12.20 -8.19 34.93
CA PRO A 689 10.78 -7.89 34.89
C PRO A 689 10.40 -7.17 36.19
N SER A 690 10.01 -5.90 36.06
CA SER A 690 9.50 -5.18 37.23
C SER A 690 8.16 -5.82 37.61
N PRO A 691 7.91 -6.12 38.91
CA PRO A 691 6.62 -6.66 39.32
C PRO A 691 5.46 -5.65 39.22
N PHE A 692 5.65 -4.54 38.55
CA PHE A 692 4.64 -3.48 38.36
C PHE A 692 4.89 -2.69 37.10
N SER A 693 3.80 -2.14 36.50
CA SER A 693 3.87 -1.18 35.41
C SER A 693 3.81 0.25 35.95
N VAL A 694 4.55 1.16 35.33
CA VAL A 694 4.51 2.59 35.65
C VAL A 694 3.72 3.32 34.57
N TYR A 695 2.77 4.13 34.98
CA TYR A 695 2.02 5.05 34.14
C TYR A 695 2.23 6.49 34.63
N ALA A 696 2.12 7.42 33.70
CA ALA A 696 2.16 8.83 34.00
C ALA A 696 1.09 9.59 33.19
N SER A 697 0.76 10.77 33.63
CA SER A 697 -0.03 11.73 32.85
C SER A 697 0.90 12.41 31.84
N ARG A 698 0.68 12.18 30.55
CA ARG A 698 1.46 12.75 29.45
C ARG A 698 0.76 13.94 28.82
N ASP A 699 1.49 15.03 28.71
CA ASP A 699 1.16 16.15 27.82
C ASP A 699 2.03 16.02 26.57
N LEU A 700 1.39 15.91 25.40
CA LEU A 700 2.05 15.77 24.09
C LEU A 700 1.69 16.95 23.20
N ASP A 701 2.69 17.57 22.62
CA ASP A 701 2.58 18.50 21.50
C ASP A 701 3.36 17.93 20.31
N GLU A 702 2.75 17.88 19.13
CA GLU A 702 3.39 17.41 17.88
C GLU A 702 3.07 18.37 16.74
N MET A 703 4.03 18.59 15.88
CA MET A 703 3.90 19.37 14.66
C MET A 703 4.69 18.66 13.55
N ASP A 704 4.01 18.29 12.48
CA ASP A 704 4.61 17.71 11.30
C ASP A 704 4.36 18.59 10.08
N MET A 705 5.44 18.98 9.41
CA MET A 705 5.43 19.81 8.21
C MET A 705 6.09 19.05 7.09
N GLU A 706 5.32 18.75 6.05
CA GLU A 706 5.83 18.09 4.86
C GLU A 706 5.71 18.98 3.64
N LEU A 707 6.67 18.86 2.75
CA LEU A 707 6.60 19.40 1.40
C LEU A 707 7.00 18.31 0.41
N ARG A 708 6.07 17.91 -0.42
CA ARG A 708 6.32 17.04 -1.58
C ARG A 708 6.16 17.85 -2.84
N GLY A 709 7.04 17.66 -3.79
CA GLY A 709 6.93 18.34 -5.07
C GLY A 709 7.50 17.52 -6.20
N THR A 710 6.94 17.75 -7.39
CA THR A 710 7.38 17.13 -8.62
C THR A 710 7.44 18.19 -9.72
N VAL A 711 8.57 18.24 -10.39
CA VAL A 711 8.79 19.02 -11.61
C VAL A 711 9.03 18.02 -12.74
N THR A 712 8.13 17.96 -13.70
CA THR A 712 8.17 17.02 -14.82
C THR A 712 8.59 17.75 -16.08
N PHE A 713 9.87 17.73 -16.43
CA PHE A 713 10.40 18.40 -17.61
C PHE A 713 9.89 17.76 -18.90
N THR A 714 9.88 16.43 -18.92
CA THR A 714 9.29 15.60 -19.97
C THR A 714 8.65 14.36 -19.32
N LYS A 715 7.87 13.58 -20.03
CA LYS A 715 7.35 12.31 -19.50
C LYS A 715 8.45 11.35 -19.01
N ASN A 716 9.69 11.52 -19.48
CA ASN A 716 10.83 10.67 -19.17
C ASN A 716 11.86 11.33 -18.22
N LEU A 717 11.76 12.64 -17.95
CA LEU A 717 12.68 13.36 -17.06
C LEU A 717 11.90 14.13 -16.01
N SER A 718 12.13 13.81 -14.75
CA SER A 718 11.49 14.45 -13.60
C SER A 718 12.46 14.70 -12.45
N LEU A 719 12.21 15.80 -11.72
CA LEU A 719 12.82 16.12 -10.44
C LEU A 719 11.73 16.03 -9.37
N GLN A 720 11.98 15.23 -8.35
CA GLN A 720 11.09 15.09 -7.20
C GLN A 720 11.82 15.58 -5.96
N PHE A 721 11.11 16.17 -5.04
CA PHE A 721 11.66 16.54 -3.74
C PHE A 721 10.64 16.23 -2.65
N PHE A 722 11.17 15.87 -1.52
CA PHE A 722 10.46 15.62 -0.27
C PHE A 722 11.24 16.31 0.85
N GLY A 723 10.55 17.01 1.71
CA GLY A 723 11.08 17.55 2.95
C GLY A 723 10.07 17.36 4.06
N GLN A 724 10.52 16.91 5.22
CA GLN A 724 9.72 16.75 6.43
C GLN A 724 10.47 17.34 7.62
N ILE A 725 9.76 18.12 8.44
CA ILE A 725 10.21 18.53 9.77
C ILE A 725 9.14 18.07 10.76
N LEU A 726 9.52 17.10 11.60
CA LEU A 726 8.71 16.59 12.70
C LEU A 726 9.28 17.11 14.02
N LEU A 727 8.46 17.80 14.77
CA LEU A 727 8.76 18.30 16.13
C LEU A 727 7.78 17.65 17.09
N ALA A 728 8.28 17.02 18.15
CA ALA A 728 7.45 16.35 19.13
C ALA A 728 7.99 16.58 20.53
N ARG A 729 7.12 17.01 21.44
CA ARG A 729 7.46 17.23 22.84
C ARG A 729 6.47 16.51 23.73
N GLY A 730 6.97 15.62 24.59
CA GLY A 730 6.22 14.90 25.61
C GLY A 730 6.71 15.25 27.01
N ILE A 731 5.81 15.60 27.90
CA ILE A 731 6.09 15.88 29.32
C ILE A 731 5.25 14.93 30.15
N TYR A 732 5.91 14.22 31.08
CA TYR A 732 5.29 13.21 31.94
C TYR A 732 5.24 13.68 33.37
N ARG A 733 4.07 13.53 34.02
CA ARG A 733 3.79 13.95 35.40
C ARG A 733 2.96 12.89 36.11
N ASP A 734 2.87 13.00 37.43
CA ASP A 734 1.99 12.18 38.28
C ASP A 734 2.20 10.68 38.06
N TYR A 735 3.46 10.24 38.22
CA TYR A 735 3.81 8.85 38.05
C TYR A 735 3.06 7.94 39.04
N ARG A 736 2.52 6.85 38.50
CA ARG A 736 1.71 5.88 39.24
C ARG A 736 2.18 4.47 38.94
N ARG A 737 2.27 3.66 39.97
CA ARG A 737 2.55 2.24 39.84
C ARG A 737 1.25 1.43 39.88
N PHE A 738 1.09 0.54 38.97
CA PHE A 738 -0.02 -0.40 38.97
C PHE A 738 0.48 -1.78 39.43
N ILE A 739 -0.23 -2.33 40.40
CA ILE A 739 -0.07 -3.70 40.90
C ILE A 739 -1.43 -4.38 40.67
N GLY A 740 -1.52 -5.24 39.68
CA GLY A 740 -2.80 -5.69 39.16
C GLY A 740 -3.64 -4.50 38.66
N GLU A 741 -4.88 -4.36 39.14
CA GLU A 741 -5.77 -3.26 38.75
C GLU A 741 -5.64 -2.00 39.65
N THR A 742 -4.81 -2.04 40.68
CA THR A 742 -4.72 -0.98 41.69
C THR A 742 -3.60 -0.01 41.35
N ALA A 743 -3.97 1.28 41.16
CA ALA A 743 -3.03 2.38 41.05
C ALA A 743 -2.54 2.85 42.40
N VAL A 744 -1.22 2.91 42.60
CA VAL A 744 -0.59 3.48 43.80
C VAL A 744 0.34 4.61 43.35
N ALA A 745 0.29 5.75 44.04
CA ALA A 745 1.25 6.83 43.78
C ALA A 745 2.69 6.30 43.91
N TYR A 746 3.52 6.64 42.97
CA TYR A 746 4.89 6.17 42.89
C TYR A 746 5.85 7.34 42.73
N ASP A 747 6.67 7.54 43.72
CA ASP A 747 7.72 8.56 43.70
C ASP A 747 8.87 8.07 42.80
N TYR A 748 8.62 7.99 41.52
CA TYR A 748 9.59 7.56 40.54
C TYR A 748 10.81 8.49 40.47
N PRO A 749 10.65 9.84 40.53
CA PRO A 749 11.80 10.77 40.58
C PRO A 749 12.77 10.60 41.72
N SER A 750 12.37 10.07 42.89
CA SER A 750 13.32 9.79 43.99
C SER A 750 14.07 8.47 43.86
N ASN A 751 13.79 7.66 42.82
CA ASN A 751 14.57 6.48 42.52
C ASN A 751 15.95 6.92 41.94
N PRO A 752 17.10 6.47 42.49
CA PRO A 752 18.43 6.83 42.01
C PRO A 752 18.72 6.37 40.55
N ALA A 753 17.94 5.41 40.05
CA ALA A 753 17.98 4.97 38.65
C ALA A 753 16.96 5.68 37.73
N PHE A 754 16.33 6.76 38.23
CA PHE A 754 15.34 7.51 37.45
C PHE A 754 15.99 8.17 36.25
N VAL A 755 15.42 7.85 35.06
CA VAL A 755 15.62 8.60 33.81
C VAL A 755 14.30 9.20 33.44
N SER A 756 14.23 10.51 33.21
CA SER A 756 13.00 11.17 32.77
C SER A 756 12.53 10.57 31.45
N ALA A 757 11.23 10.34 31.37
CA ALA A 757 10.58 9.94 30.12
C ALA A 757 10.23 11.15 29.23
N ASP A 758 10.47 12.36 29.70
CA ASP A 758 10.28 13.58 28.93
C ASP A 758 11.17 13.58 27.69
N PHE A 759 10.65 14.11 26.60
CA PHE A 759 11.38 14.26 25.34
C PHE A 759 11.00 15.55 24.62
N ASN A 760 11.93 16.06 23.81
CA ASN A 760 11.73 17.19 22.93
C ASN A 760 12.52 16.93 21.63
N GLU A 761 11.95 16.05 20.81
CA GLU A 761 12.57 15.56 19.59
C GLU A 761 12.35 16.51 18.42
N ALA A 762 13.33 16.58 17.55
CA ALA A 762 13.23 17.20 16.24
C ALA A 762 13.86 16.29 15.19
N ILE A 763 13.15 16.08 14.12
CA ILE A 763 13.59 15.27 12.98
C ILE A 763 13.42 16.09 11.71
N LEU A 764 14.48 16.13 10.88
CA LEU A 764 14.42 16.68 9.53
C LEU A 764 14.85 15.58 8.55
N ASN A 765 13.99 15.32 7.57
CA ASN A 765 14.31 14.49 6.43
C ASN A 765 14.14 15.28 5.14
N ALA A 766 15.13 15.21 4.27
CA ALA A 766 15.05 15.78 2.94
C ALA A 766 15.52 14.76 1.90
N ASN A 767 14.84 14.75 0.76
CA ASN A 767 15.19 13.91 -0.38
C ASN A 767 14.98 14.69 -1.66
N VAL A 768 15.97 14.66 -2.57
CA VAL A 768 15.85 15.20 -3.91
C VAL A 768 16.25 14.10 -4.90
N LEU A 769 15.34 13.77 -5.81
CA LEU A 769 15.48 12.70 -6.76
C LEU A 769 15.33 13.24 -8.19
N LEU A 770 16.39 13.14 -8.99
CA LEU A 770 16.33 13.28 -10.44
C LEU A 770 16.20 11.86 -11.05
N ARG A 771 15.14 11.64 -11.80
CA ARG A 771 14.91 10.41 -12.57
C ARG A 771 14.88 10.73 -14.06
N TRP A 772 15.69 10.02 -14.81
CA TRP A 772 15.73 10.12 -16.26
C TRP A 772 15.66 8.74 -16.91
N GLU A 773 14.57 8.49 -17.60
CA GLU A 773 14.42 7.33 -18.48
C GLU A 773 14.96 7.69 -19.87
N TYR A 774 16.26 7.45 -20.07
CA TYR A 774 16.98 7.89 -21.26
C TYR A 774 16.70 7.01 -22.49
N ILE A 775 16.30 5.75 -22.27
CA ILE A 775 15.74 4.80 -23.25
C ILE A 775 14.58 4.09 -22.55
N PRO A 776 13.48 3.70 -23.24
CA PRO A 776 12.38 2.95 -22.62
C PRO A 776 12.90 1.76 -21.81
N GLY A 777 12.52 1.65 -20.55
CA GLY A 777 12.98 0.63 -19.61
C GLY A 777 14.38 0.86 -18.99
N SER A 778 15.17 1.83 -19.49
CA SER A 778 16.52 2.15 -18.98
C SER A 778 16.53 3.47 -18.23
N THR A 779 17.02 3.48 -17.00
CA THR A 779 16.88 4.64 -16.11
C THR A 779 18.20 5.08 -15.47
N LEU A 780 18.32 6.39 -15.27
CA LEU A 780 19.32 7.02 -14.43
C LEU A 780 18.62 7.67 -13.25
N TYR A 781 19.12 7.41 -12.06
CA TYR A 781 18.71 8.07 -10.83
C TYR A 781 19.90 8.81 -10.22
N LEU A 782 19.68 10.06 -9.83
CA LEU A 782 20.57 10.82 -8.96
C LEU A 782 19.76 11.26 -7.75
N VAL A 783 20.15 10.77 -6.59
CA VAL A 783 19.41 10.97 -5.34
C VAL A 783 20.31 11.64 -4.31
N TRP A 784 19.87 12.74 -3.74
CA TRP A 784 20.46 13.30 -2.53
C TRP A 784 19.46 13.15 -1.38
N THR A 785 19.95 12.66 -0.24
CA THR A 785 19.18 12.57 1.00
C THR A 785 19.91 13.25 2.14
N GLN A 786 19.17 13.87 3.04
CA GLN A 786 19.69 14.42 4.29
C GLN A 786 18.76 14.01 5.44
N GLY A 787 19.35 13.48 6.51
CA GLY A 787 18.67 13.18 7.77
C GLY A 787 19.29 13.97 8.91
N ARG A 788 18.44 14.49 9.81
CA ARG A 788 18.83 15.09 11.08
C ARG A 788 17.86 14.64 12.15
N ALA A 789 18.35 14.25 13.30
CA ALA A 789 17.51 13.89 14.44
C ALA A 789 18.22 14.25 15.74
N GLY A 790 17.45 14.65 16.74
CA GLY A 790 18.00 14.90 18.08
C GLY A 790 16.93 15.34 19.07
N ASP A 791 17.17 14.95 20.33
CA ASP A 791 16.47 15.46 21.50
C ASP A 791 17.28 16.63 22.09
N SER A 792 16.62 17.73 22.46
CA SER A 792 17.31 18.90 23.02
C SER A 792 17.72 18.71 24.48
N GLY A 793 17.10 17.76 25.20
CA GLY A 793 17.22 17.67 26.66
C GLY A 793 16.61 18.88 27.40
N ASP A 794 16.16 19.92 26.70
CA ASP A 794 15.43 21.06 27.24
C ASP A 794 13.94 20.97 26.83
N TYR A 795 13.15 20.59 27.79
CA TYR A 795 11.72 20.32 27.60
C TYR A 795 10.85 21.58 27.69
N GLU A 796 11.44 22.74 28.06
CA GLU A 796 10.74 24.02 28.09
C GLU A 796 10.82 24.78 26.74
N THR A 797 11.76 24.41 25.88
CA THR A 797 11.94 25.04 24.55
C THR A 797 10.70 24.85 23.67
N GLY A 798 10.12 25.94 23.22
CA GLY A 798 8.95 25.93 22.36
C GLY A 798 9.28 25.58 20.89
N PHE A 799 8.28 25.19 20.12
CA PHE A 799 8.42 24.75 18.71
C PHE A 799 9.08 25.78 17.80
N SER A 800 8.83 27.07 17.98
CA SER A 800 9.43 28.11 17.14
C SER A 800 10.96 28.17 17.24
N GLN A 801 11.52 27.99 18.44
CA GLN A 801 12.96 27.90 18.65
C GLN A 801 13.47 26.54 18.19
N ARG A 802 12.77 25.46 18.56
CA ARG A 802 13.12 24.07 18.17
C ARG A 802 13.16 23.89 16.66
N PHE A 803 12.25 24.53 15.91
CA PHE A 803 12.30 24.57 14.46
C PHE A 803 13.63 25.14 13.92
N GLY A 804 14.09 26.26 14.52
CA GLY A 804 15.40 26.85 14.16
C GLY A 804 16.57 25.92 14.50
N ASP A 805 16.54 25.33 15.69
CA ASP A 805 17.59 24.44 16.21
C ASP A 805 17.72 23.16 15.38
N THR A 806 16.63 22.69 14.74
CA THR A 806 16.63 21.50 13.88
C THR A 806 17.68 21.60 12.76
N PHE A 807 17.91 22.79 12.22
CA PHE A 807 18.90 23.00 11.15
C PHE A 807 20.35 23.00 11.65
N ALA A 808 20.55 23.11 12.96
CA ALA A 808 21.87 23.02 13.60
C ALA A 808 22.21 21.61 14.08
N LEU A 809 21.26 20.68 14.09
CA LEU A 809 21.50 19.28 14.50
C LEU A 809 22.54 18.60 13.59
N PRO A 810 23.30 17.64 14.12
CA PRO A 810 24.16 16.78 13.31
C PRO A 810 23.38 16.19 12.13
N HIS A 811 24.03 16.11 10.98
CA HIS A 811 23.38 15.64 9.77
C HIS A 811 24.12 14.45 9.14
N GLU A 812 23.34 13.64 8.47
CA GLU A 812 23.82 12.59 7.58
C GLU A 812 23.32 12.89 6.17
N ASP A 813 24.26 12.97 5.22
CA ASP A 813 23.94 13.15 3.81
C ASP A 813 24.32 11.89 3.04
N ALA A 814 23.51 11.52 2.05
CA ALA A 814 23.89 10.51 1.08
C ALA A 814 23.64 11.04 -0.34
N LEU A 815 24.58 10.79 -1.23
CA LEU A 815 24.43 11.01 -2.65
C LEU A 815 24.56 9.67 -3.35
N VAL A 816 23.51 9.28 -4.07
CA VAL A 816 23.41 8.01 -4.81
C VAL A 816 23.29 8.28 -6.29
N LEU A 817 24.15 7.67 -7.09
CA LEU A 817 24.00 7.59 -8.55
C LEU A 817 23.73 6.14 -8.92
N LYS A 818 22.63 5.88 -9.60
CA LYS A 818 22.26 4.55 -10.12
C LYS A 818 21.95 4.63 -11.60
N ILE A 819 22.48 3.69 -12.36
CA ILE A 819 22.23 3.55 -13.80
C ILE A 819 21.80 2.11 -14.07
N SER A 820 20.71 1.93 -14.77
CA SER A 820 20.25 0.63 -15.25
C SER A 820 20.04 0.65 -16.77
N TYR A 821 20.25 -0.46 -17.41
CA TYR A 821 20.05 -0.62 -18.85
C TYR A 821 19.17 -1.84 -19.12
N TRP A 822 18.11 -1.66 -19.89
CA TRP A 822 17.15 -2.69 -20.24
C TRP A 822 17.50 -3.33 -21.60
N PHE A 823 17.73 -4.64 -21.61
CA PHE A 823 17.99 -5.45 -22.79
C PHE A 823 16.78 -6.35 -23.05
N PRO A 824 15.94 -6.09 -24.05
CA PRO A 824 14.97 -7.06 -24.56
C PRO A 824 15.73 -8.05 -25.50
N LEU A 825 15.68 -9.34 -25.21
CA LEU A 825 16.36 -10.41 -25.95
C LEU A 825 15.35 -11.33 -26.66
#